data_cfba03bd39a7a1a6d4b14fd81f64495a
#
_entry.id   cfba03bd39a7a1a6d4b14fd81f64495a
#
_cell.length_a   1.000
_cell.length_b   1.000
_cell.length_c   1.000
_cell.angle_alpha   90.00
_cell.angle_beta   90.00
_cell.angle_gamma   90.00
#
_symmetry.space_group_name_H-M   'P 1'
#
loop_
_entity.id
_entity.type
_entity.pdbx_description
1 polymer ?
#
loop_
_entity_poly.entity_id
_entity_poly.type
_entity_poly.pdbx_seq_one_letter_code
_entity_poly.pdbx_strand_id
1 'polypeptide(L)'
;MQYIFHLVLFIFCVQISLAQEKSFGGLQDWQLQSLHSSSTRSISSLAGIWEISYDGKNWYKSTVPSAIKDAKKLYYRRTFDLTEEERQNNSWQLLFLGIEEEIEVSINQIYVRQYIGGMSPFYIQLPDKMLKSGKNLLEIVVSKPSQGFYKFKQQYEFSPSTYCGIPRDPVLIGTPSLWISGFKSTQSFSNNYTNAAINTNVSISSATLEKLGRLRSDSTKKTSAVFDKMSASVQIEVKHPDGQILTNVVSPQTIEILPERTLSIPISFQIPNPQLWSVESPNLYTITVKIIQNSITIDELTYPLGLRELKVGPDKKQLFMNGKPLFIKGLTYFEEYGLKTGITVSPNLLEQDVKNLKLLGANAIKLQGKAPNPYLIHLCDKYGILIFVDLDVFDMPSSIVSSSEMQIEMQNSIERYITAYERNPSIVAWGIGEGLEESASSTGKYTKDFSAFVKQRSSKLLYRTIRFGANAPNSDNSQLDFYIFRSTRQVSDNIDREIKEVKRIEKSFEGKPLIFLFGKLVQTNNKNGYSDPLSAEAQAKYLRDFYKLIKSGTYAGLVVWSYNDYSIRRPIFTTNSPDASKIATSGLVDVFRNTRLSYTMIQALFNEERDPLLRAGTYSESMPIGFVVLGLVATFAFLFMISRLRRFREYVVRALLRPYNFYADIRDQRILSLSQTVVLGIFISLTVGLILSAFLYFARTNNDVDFLFSLIIPWNEVKEFVDNLIWNSTISIISISIITMVLFYAFAVFLRLIAILFAKRVLFYDTFIIIVWSCLPLLFILPLAAVLVKIVTSTFSLMIITTLLVALFVWLFYRILRASAVVFDVDSFKIYAIGGGSIVLSLAVIMMYYSYEYGFVSFFYYVQTTSF
;
A
#
# COMPACT_ATOMS: atom_id res chain seq x y z
N MET A 1 48.20 32.45 -0.07
CA MET A 1 47.46 31.74 0.96
C MET A 1 45.98 31.57 0.57
N GLN A 2 45.28 32.60 0.08
CA GLN A 2 43.85 32.52 -0.27
C GLN A 2 43.51 31.51 -1.40
N TYR A 3 44.36 31.43 -2.44
CA TYR A 3 44.20 30.47 -3.54
C TYR A 3 44.43 29.01 -3.12
N ILE A 4 45.33 28.76 -2.17
CA ILE A 4 45.59 27.43 -1.63
C ILE A 4 44.40 26.98 -0.77
N PHE A 5 43.82 27.90 0.00
CA PHE A 5 42.62 27.62 0.81
C PHE A 5 41.39 27.28 -0.08
N HIS A 6 41.18 27.99 -1.17
CA HIS A 6 40.09 27.68 -2.11
C HIS A 6 40.34 26.38 -2.89
N LEU A 7 41.61 26.06 -3.23
CA LEU A 7 41.95 24.78 -3.86
C LEU A 7 41.73 23.61 -2.88
N VAL A 8 42.10 23.76 -1.62
CA VAL A 8 41.90 22.75 -0.58
C VAL A 8 40.40 22.60 -0.28
N LEU A 9 39.65 23.70 -0.22
CA LEU A 9 38.18 23.66 -0.04
C LEU A 9 37.50 23.01 -1.25
N PHE A 10 37.95 23.29 -2.48
CA PHE A 10 37.44 22.68 -3.70
C PHE A 10 37.74 21.18 -3.75
N ILE A 11 38.98 20.77 -3.39
CA ILE A 11 39.35 19.35 -3.29
C ILE A 11 38.55 18.65 -2.19
N PHE A 12 38.32 19.31 -1.06
CA PHE A 12 37.50 18.77 0.02
C PHE A 12 36.00 18.67 -0.37
N CYS A 13 35.47 19.67 -1.08
CA CYS A 13 34.09 19.62 -1.62
C CYS A 13 33.96 18.55 -2.71
N VAL A 14 34.98 18.37 -3.57
CA VAL A 14 34.99 17.31 -4.58
C VAL A 14 35.11 15.92 -3.93
N GLN A 15 35.95 15.79 -2.88
CA GLN A 15 36.01 14.53 -2.12
C GLN A 15 34.74 14.25 -1.34
N ILE A 16 34.05 15.26 -0.76
CA ILE A 16 32.74 15.11 -0.13
C ILE A 16 31.68 14.77 -1.19
N SER A 17 31.72 15.40 -2.35
CA SER A 17 30.80 15.07 -3.46
C SER A 17 31.03 13.66 -4.00
N LEU A 18 32.29 13.23 -4.14
CA LEU A 18 32.64 11.86 -4.54
C LEU A 18 32.33 10.83 -3.43
N ALA A 19 32.45 11.22 -2.16
CA ALA A 19 32.04 10.38 -1.03
C ALA A 19 30.50 10.32 -0.90
N GLN A 20 29.80 11.41 -1.22
CA GLN A 20 28.35 11.40 -1.33
C GLN A 20 27.86 10.61 -2.55
N GLU A 21 28.56 10.63 -3.69
CA GLU A 21 28.24 9.76 -4.84
C GLU A 21 28.42 8.27 -4.52
N LYS A 22 29.35 7.90 -3.62
CA LYS A 22 29.47 6.52 -3.12
C LYS A 22 28.47 6.13 -2.02
N SER A 23 27.77 7.08 -1.41
CA SER A 23 26.83 6.84 -0.30
C SER A 23 25.37 6.69 -0.71
N PHE A 24 25.02 6.87 -1.97
CA PHE A 24 23.64 6.74 -2.44
C PHE A 24 23.38 5.34 -3.01
N GLY A 25 22.80 4.49 -2.19
CA GLY A 25 21.70 3.60 -2.52
C GLY A 25 21.99 2.11 -2.67
N GLY A 26 23.17 1.64 -3.05
CA GLY A 26 23.40 0.21 -3.30
C GLY A 26 24.09 -0.54 -2.15
N LEU A 27 23.97 -1.87 -2.17
CA LEU A 27 24.71 -2.78 -1.28
C LEU A 27 26.22 -2.63 -1.54
N GLN A 28 26.98 -2.50 -0.47
CA GLN A 28 28.44 -2.62 -0.54
C GLN A 28 28.84 -4.09 -0.75
N ASP A 29 30.05 -4.34 -1.26
CA ASP A 29 30.49 -5.69 -1.57
C ASP A 29 30.37 -6.66 -0.39
N TRP A 30 30.70 -6.24 0.84
CA TRP A 30 30.56 -7.05 2.04
C TRP A 30 29.10 -7.33 2.42
N GLN A 31 28.16 -6.40 2.13
CA GLN A 31 26.73 -6.59 2.34
C GLN A 31 26.18 -7.56 1.29
N LEU A 32 26.64 -7.44 0.05
CA LEU A 32 26.28 -8.36 -1.02
C LEU A 32 26.79 -9.78 -0.73
N GLN A 33 28.05 -9.90 -0.25
CA GLN A 33 28.62 -11.17 0.20
C GLN A 33 27.84 -11.77 1.37
N SER A 34 27.27 -10.95 2.28
CA SER A 34 26.43 -11.49 3.37
C SER A 34 25.15 -12.14 2.87
N LEU A 35 24.64 -11.71 1.72
CA LEU A 35 23.46 -12.30 1.07
C LEU A 35 23.82 -13.51 0.18
N HIS A 36 24.98 -13.45 -0.47
CA HIS A 36 25.45 -14.45 -1.44
C HIS A 36 26.92 -14.79 -1.16
N SER A 37 27.16 -15.50 -0.04
CA SER A 37 28.54 -15.89 0.32
C SER A 37 28.99 -17.08 -0.53
N SER A 38 29.97 -16.82 -1.41
CA SER A 38 30.60 -17.80 -2.28
C SER A 38 32.04 -17.42 -2.55
N SER A 39 32.95 -18.40 -2.50
CA SER A 39 34.36 -18.24 -2.90
C SER A 39 34.59 -18.60 -4.37
N THR A 40 33.62 -19.26 -5.01
CA THR A 40 33.75 -19.85 -6.35
C THR A 40 33.02 -19.08 -7.44
N ARG A 41 32.12 -18.16 -7.07
CA ARG A 41 31.32 -17.37 -7.99
C ARG A 41 31.85 -15.98 -8.18
N SER A 42 31.75 -15.48 -9.42
CA SER A 42 31.95 -14.07 -9.70
C SER A 42 30.65 -13.32 -9.40
N ILE A 43 30.67 -12.43 -8.42
CA ILE A 43 29.50 -11.65 -8.01
C ILE A 43 29.84 -10.16 -8.10
N SER A 44 29.14 -9.42 -8.95
CA SER A 44 29.35 -7.99 -9.14
C SER A 44 28.04 -7.22 -9.05
N SER A 45 28.04 -6.15 -8.28
CA SER A 45 26.90 -5.22 -8.22
C SER A 45 26.82 -4.41 -9.51
N LEU A 46 25.62 -4.34 -10.08
CA LEU A 46 25.29 -3.42 -11.15
C LEU A 46 24.65 -2.14 -10.61
N ALA A 47 24.71 -1.86 -9.31
CA ALA A 47 24.31 -0.58 -8.74
C ALA A 47 25.27 0.54 -9.20
N GLY A 48 24.79 1.78 -9.19
CA GLY A 48 25.56 2.94 -9.58
C GLY A 48 24.90 3.73 -10.73
N ILE A 49 25.72 4.35 -11.60
CA ILE A 49 25.24 5.21 -12.67
C ILE A 49 24.69 4.38 -13.83
N TRP A 50 23.45 4.64 -14.20
CA TRP A 50 22.75 4.12 -15.38
C TRP A 50 22.25 5.28 -16.24
N GLU A 51 21.89 4.99 -17.47
CA GLU A 51 21.08 5.88 -18.28
C GLU A 51 19.63 5.44 -18.21
N ILE A 52 18.73 6.39 -17.91
CA ILE A 52 17.29 6.17 -17.83
C ILE A 52 16.55 7.03 -18.85
N SER A 53 15.39 6.57 -19.30
CA SER A 53 14.53 7.30 -20.22
C SER A 53 13.06 7.03 -19.91
N TYR A 54 12.19 8.03 -20.13
CA TYR A 54 10.74 7.92 -20.01
C TYR A 54 10.08 7.51 -21.34
N ASP A 55 10.73 7.78 -22.46
CA ASP A 55 10.22 7.60 -23.82
C ASP A 55 11.03 6.63 -24.69
N GLY A 56 12.15 6.13 -24.14
CA GLY A 56 13.11 5.27 -24.85
C GLY A 56 13.99 6.03 -25.87
N LYS A 57 13.89 7.35 -25.99
CA LYS A 57 14.63 8.19 -26.93
C LYS A 57 15.58 9.16 -26.22
N ASN A 58 15.07 9.86 -25.21
CA ASN A 58 15.83 10.86 -24.46
C ASN A 58 16.41 10.21 -23.21
N TRP A 59 17.73 10.17 -23.08
CA TRP A 59 18.44 9.46 -22.02
C TRP A 59 19.11 10.41 -21.03
N TYR A 60 18.96 10.13 -19.75
CA TYR A 60 19.51 10.91 -18.63
C TYR A 60 20.30 9.99 -17.70
N LYS A 61 21.41 10.49 -17.16
CA LYS A 61 22.14 9.77 -16.11
C LYS A 61 21.35 9.77 -14.79
N SER A 62 21.21 8.61 -14.19
CA SER A 62 20.57 8.44 -12.89
C SER A 62 21.26 7.31 -12.12
N THR A 63 21.09 7.30 -10.82
CA THR A 63 21.59 6.19 -9.98
C THR A 63 20.56 5.06 -9.92
N VAL A 64 21.05 3.82 -9.90
CA VAL A 64 20.28 2.60 -9.57
C VAL A 64 20.95 1.98 -8.34
N PRO A 65 20.22 1.62 -7.28
CA PRO A 65 18.76 1.53 -7.15
C PRO A 65 18.04 2.89 -7.21
N SER A 66 16.91 2.91 -7.91
CA SER A 66 15.98 4.05 -7.95
C SER A 66 14.59 3.63 -8.43
N ALA A 67 13.59 4.34 -7.95
CA ALA A 67 12.22 4.17 -8.41
C ALA A 67 11.52 5.53 -8.43
N ILE A 68 10.67 5.73 -9.45
CA ILE A 68 10.00 7.01 -9.67
C ILE A 68 8.52 6.84 -9.34
N LYS A 69 8.03 7.72 -8.45
CA LYS A 69 6.64 7.74 -8.02
C LYS A 69 5.73 8.03 -9.22
N ASP A 70 4.65 7.28 -9.32
CA ASP A 70 3.58 7.40 -10.33
C ASP A 70 4.02 7.25 -11.79
N ALA A 71 5.28 6.89 -12.08
CA ALA A 71 5.72 6.54 -13.43
C ALA A 71 5.06 5.22 -13.88
N LYS A 72 4.68 5.14 -15.16
CA LYS A 72 4.04 3.95 -15.74
C LYS A 72 5.02 3.03 -16.44
N LYS A 73 6.05 3.60 -17.04
CA LYS A 73 7.07 2.87 -17.80
C LYS A 73 8.39 3.62 -17.76
N LEU A 74 9.50 2.91 -17.57
CA LEU A 74 10.85 3.43 -17.57
C LEU A 74 11.78 2.51 -18.35
N TYR A 75 12.71 3.10 -19.07
CA TYR A 75 13.76 2.42 -19.82
C TYR A 75 15.09 2.66 -19.12
N TYR A 76 15.89 1.62 -18.96
CA TYR A 76 17.20 1.62 -18.33
C TYR A 76 18.22 1.00 -19.26
N ARG A 77 19.44 1.55 -19.31
CA ARG A 77 20.57 0.92 -19.98
C ARG A 77 21.87 1.14 -19.24
N ARG A 78 22.72 0.13 -19.30
CA ARG A 78 24.05 0.13 -18.70
C ARG A 78 24.95 -0.83 -19.46
N THR A 79 26.25 -0.49 -19.55
CA THR A 79 27.27 -1.42 -20.03
C THR A 79 27.96 -2.12 -18.86
N PHE A 80 28.35 -3.37 -19.08
CA PHE A 80 29.24 -4.13 -18.22
C PHE A 80 30.25 -4.86 -19.07
N ASP A 81 31.45 -5.10 -18.53
CA ASP A 81 32.57 -5.73 -19.25
C ASP A 81 32.75 -7.18 -18.78
N LEU A 82 33.04 -8.06 -19.72
CA LEU A 82 33.42 -9.45 -19.44
C LEU A 82 34.75 -9.72 -20.15
N THR A 83 35.70 -10.29 -19.41
CA THR A 83 36.92 -10.83 -20.04
C THR A 83 36.58 -12.08 -20.85
N GLU A 84 37.42 -12.48 -21.79
CA GLU A 84 37.23 -13.69 -22.57
C GLU A 84 37.25 -14.93 -21.65
N GLU A 85 38.11 -14.94 -20.65
CA GLU A 85 38.20 -16.00 -19.64
C GLU A 85 36.90 -16.13 -18.83
N GLU A 86 36.38 -15.01 -18.32
CA GLU A 86 35.10 -14.99 -17.57
C GLU A 86 33.93 -15.44 -18.44
N ARG A 87 33.89 -15.01 -19.70
CA ARG A 87 32.85 -15.42 -20.65
C ARG A 87 32.89 -16.92 -20.95
N GLN A 88 34.05 -17.47 -21.05
CA GLN A 88 34.22 -18.91 -21.34
C GLN A 88 33.96 -19.80 -20.12
N ASN A 89 34.47 -19.41 -18.94
CA ASN A 89 34.45 -20.26 -17.74
C ASN A 89 33.12 -20.21 -16.99
N ASN A 90 32.37 -19.09 -17.05
CA ASN A 90 31.17 -18.87 -16.25
C ASN A 90 29.88 -18.86 -17.07
N SER A 91 28.81 -19.43 -16.52
CA SER A 91 27.42 -19.18 -16.96
C SER A 91 26.87 -17.95 -16.23
N TRP A 92 26.38 -16.97 -16.98
CA TRP A 92 26.02 -15.67 -16.43
C TRP A 92 24.53 -15.57 -16.14
N GLN A 93 24.19 -14.99 -14.98
CA GLN A 93 22.83 -14.74 -14.54
C GLN A 93 22.73 -13.31 -14.02
N LEU A 94 21.57 -12.67 -14.28
CA LEU A 94 21.17 -11.44 -13.59
C LEU A 94 20.26 -11.81 -12.40
N LEU A 95 20.64 -11.39 -11.21
CA LEU A 95 19.81 -11.44 -10.04
C LEU A 95 19.25 -10.05 -9.78
N PHE A 96 17.93 -9.93 -9.73
CA PHE A 96 17.26 -8.74 -9.24
C PHE A 96 16.77 -9.01 -7.82
N LEU A 97 17.16 -8.16 -6.88
CA LEU A 97 16.70 -8.26 -5.48
C LEU A 97 15.28 -7.72 -5.28
N GLY A 98 14.72 -7.09 -6.30
CA GLY A 98 13.35 -6.62 -6.37
C GLY A 98 13.16 -5.54 -7.43
N ILE A 99 12.06 -5.63 -8.17
CA ILE A 99 11.67 -4.66 -9.21
C ILE A 99 10.17 -4.41 -9.13
N GLU A 100 9.75 -3.22 -9.44
CA GLU A 100 8.34 -2.81 -9.55
C GLU A 100 7.92 -2.66 -11.02
N GLU A 101 7.13 -3.50 -11.60
CA GLU A 101 6.53 -4.82 -11.24
C GLU A 101 6.85 -5.84 -12.33
N GLU A 102 6.84 -5.40 -13.60
CA GLU A 102 7.10 -6.15 -14.81
C GLU A 102 8.37 -5.66 -15.49
N ILE A 103 9.20 -6.56 -15.96
CA ILE A 103 10.41 -6.21 -16.68
C ILE A 103 10.57 -6.97 -17.98
N GLU A 104 11.16 -6.30 -18.97
CA GLU A 104 11.72 -6.90 -20.16
C GLU A 104 13.23 -6.67 -20.16
N VAL A 105 13.99 -7.71 -20.39
CA VAL A 105 15.48 -7.66 -20.41
C VAL A 105 15.98 -7.99 -21.80
N SER A 106 16.88 -7.16 -22.29
CA SER A 106 17.63 -7.36 -23.53
C SER A 106 19.14 -7.20 -23.29
N ILE A 107 19.94 -8.01 -23.98
CA ILE A 107 21.41 -7.93 -24.00
C ILE A 107 21.88 -7.71 -25.42
N ASN A 108 22.70 -6.68 -25.64
CA ASN A 108 23.24 -6.32 -26.96
C ASN A 108 22.11 -6.20 -28.01
N GLN A 109 20.98 -5.58 -27.60
CA GLN A 109 19.75 -5.41 -28.42
C GLN A 109 19.00 -6.70 -28.77
N ILE A 110 19.39 -7.83 -28.16
CA ILE A 110 18.68 -9.10 -28.33
C ILE A 110 17.80 -9.35 -27.11
N TYR A 111 16.51 -9.57 -27.32
CA TYR A 111 15.56 -9.87 -26.26
C TYR A 111 15.92 -11.19 -25.56
N VAL A 112 15.96 -11.15 -24.21
CA VAL A 112 16.23 -12.32 -23.39
C VAL A 112 14.95 -12.88 -22.79
N ARG A 113 14.24 -12.07 -22.01
CA ARG A 113 13.06 -12.54 -21.26
C ARG A 113 12.24 -11.39 -20.72
N GLN A 114 10.94 -11.64 -20.59
CA GLN A 114 9.98 -10.88 -19.78
C GLN A 114 9.75 -11.60 -18.45
N TYR A 115 9.61 -10.83 -17.37
CA TYR A 115 9.31 -11.38 -16.06
C TYR A 115 8.32 -10.48 -15.32
N ILE A 116 7.33 -11.09 -14.68
CA ILE A 116 6.36 -10.43 -13.81
C ILE A 116 6.52 -11.05 -12.43
N GLY A 117 6.95 -10.28 -11.43
CA GLY A 117 7.26 -10.85 -10.13
C GLY A 117 7.29 -9.89 -8.96
N GLY A 118 7.14 -8.62 -9.26
CA GLY A 118 7.17 -7.58 -8.25
C GLY A 118 8.49 -7.56 -7.47
N MET A 119 8.42 -7.20 -6.19
CA MET A 119 9.58 -7.00 -5.32
C MET A 119 10.28 -8.28 -4.85
N SER A 120 9.83 -9.47 -5.24
CA SER A 120 10.53 -10.73 -4.93
C SER A 120 11.84 -10.84 -5.69
N PRO A 121 12.93 -11.38 -5.08
CA PRO A 121 14.16 -11.65 -5.81
C PRO A 121 13.96 -12.75 -6.85
N PHE A 122 14.59 -12.59 -8.00
CA PHE A 122 14.54 -13.56 -9.10
C PHE A 122 15.78 -13.52 -9.97
N TYR A 123 16.03 -14.64 -10.70
CA TYR A 123 17.17 -14.80 -11.58
C TYR A 123 16.73 -14.83 -13.04
N ILE A 124 17.51 -14.18 -13.90
CA ILE A 124 17.39 -14.30 -15.36
C ILE A 124 18.72 -14.87 -15.90
N GLN A 125 18.64 -16.05 -16.50
CA GLN A 125 19.78 -16.66 -17.19
C GLN A 125 20.10 -15.87 -18.44
N LEU A 126 21.36 -15.50 -18.62
CA LEU A 126 21.87 -14.86 -19.83
C LEU A 126 22.42 -15.92 -20.78
N PRO A 127 21.85 -16.08 -22.01
CA PRO A 127 22.36 -17.04 -22.96
C PRO A 127 23.77 -16.66 -23.44
N ASP A 128 24.72 -17.60 -23.40
CA ASP A 128 26.13 -17.38 -23.76
C ASP A 128 26.31 -16.77 -25.16
N LYS A 129 25.46 -17.16 -26.12
CA LYS A 129 25.51 -16.65 -27.51
C LYS A 129 25.18 -15.16 -27.63
N MET A 130 24.56 -14.57 -26.62
CA MET A 130 24.23 -13.14 -26.59
C MET A 130 25.32 -12.30 -25.94
N LEU A 131 26.26 -12.92 -25.23
CA LEU A 131 27.36 -12.26 -24.52
C LEU A 131 28.61 -12.16 -25.40
N LYS A 132 29.31 -11.04 -25.30
CA LYS A 132 30.56 -10.73 -25.99
C LYS A 132 31.70 -10.58 -25.00
N SER A 133 32.94 -10.83 -25.46
CA SER A 133 34.13 -10.38 -24.77
C SER A 133 34.22 -8.88 -24.85
N GLY A 134 34.58 -8.20 -23.75
CA GLY A 134 34.53 -6.76 -23.61
C GLY A 134 33.16 -6.23 -23.24
N LYS A 135 32.76 -5.11 -23.82
CA LYS A 135 31.54 -4.37 -23.46
C LYS A 135 30.26 -5.08 -23.92
N ASN A 136 29.36 -5.31 -22.97
CA ASN A 136 28.01 -5.78 -23.19
C ASN A 136 27.02 -4.69 -22.77
N LEU A 137 25.99 -4.45 -23.59
CA LEU A 137 24.92 -3.50 -23.29
C LEU A 137 23.73 -4.26 -22.69
N LEU A 138 23.40 -3.93 -21.44
CA LEU A 138 22.18 -4.38 -20.77
C LEU A 138 21.11 -3.31 -20.91
N GLU A 139 19.95 -3.70 -21.42
CA GLU A 139 18.76 -2.85 -21.56
C GLU A 139 17.62 -3.47 -20.79
N ILE A 140 16.93 -2.68 -19.97
CA ILE A 140 15.81 -3.11 -19.14
C ILE A 140 14.67 -2.14 -19.34
N VAL A 141 13.49 -2.68 -19.61
CA VAL A 141 12.24 -1.91 -19.60
C VAL A 141 11.45 -2.34 -18.37
N VAL A 142 11.12 -1.39 -17.51
CA VAL A 142 10.27 -1.62 -16.34
C VAL A 142 8.90 -0.99 -16.61
N SER A 143 7.82 -1.75 -16.39
CA SER A 143 6.46 -1.27 -16.60
C SER A 143 5.52 -1.76 -15.52
N LYS A 144 4.39 -1.04 -15.37
CA LYS A 144 3.30 -1.47 -14.49
C LYS A 144 2.25 -2.20 -15.30
N PRO A 145 1.81 -3.38 -14.84
CA PRO A 145 0.67 -4.04 -15.45
C PRO A 145 -0.58 -3.14 -15.36
N SER A 146 -1.27 -2.94 -16.47
CA SER A 146 -2.43 -2.02 -16.55
C SER A 146 -3.76 -2.73 -16.74
N GLN A 147 -3.78 -4.05 -16.85
CA GLN A 147 -4.96 -4.85 -17.19
C GLN A 147 -5.44 -5.73 -16.04
N GLY A 148 -6.67 -6.19 -16.13
CA GLY A 148 -7.25 -7.12 -15.18
C GLY A 148 -7.42 -6.54 -13.79
N PHE A 149 -7.26 -7.40 -12.77
CA PHE A 149 -7.43 -7.02 -11.37
C PHE A 149 -6.39 -5.99 -10.88
N TYR A 150 -5.26 -5.82 -11.56
CA TYR A 150 -4.25 -4.81 -11.20
C TYR A 150 -4.81 -3.38 -11.18
N LYS A 151 -5.89 -3.09 -11.94
CA LYS A 151 -6.61 -1.83 -11.87
C LYS A 151 -7.20 -1.56 -10.49
N PHE A 152 -7.59 -2.62 -9.78
CA PHE A 152 -8.28 -2.56 -8.50
C PHE A 152 -7.35 -2.75 -7.31
N LYS A 153 -6.12 -3.20 -7.55
CA LYS A 153 -5.06 -3.20 -6.55
C LYS A 153 -4.89 -1.78 -6.01
N GLN A 154 -4.80 -1.64 -4.70
CA GLN A 154 -4.48 -0.36 -4.09
C GLN A 154 -5.58 0.72 -4.21
N GLN A 155 -6.85 0.33 -4.22
CA GLN A 155 -7.97 1.29 -4.14
C GLN A 155 -8.35 1.67 -2.70
N TYR A 156 -7.85 0.94 -1.69
CA TYR A 156 -8.12 1.24 -0.29
C TYR A 156 -7.45 2.54 0.18
N GLU A 157 -7.96 3.12 1.25
CA GLU A 157 -7.66 4.48 1.74
C GLU A 157 -6.17 4.73 2.00
N PHE A 158 -5.51 3.82 2.72
CA PHE A 158 -4.10 3.92 3.08
C PHE A 158 -3.17 3.11 2.18
N SER A 159 -3.58 2.89 0.94
CA SER A 159 -2.77 2.18 -0.05
C SER A 159 -1.43 2.89 -0.26
N PRO A 160 -0.29 2.21 -0.12
CA PRO A 160 1.00 2.80 -0.40
C PRO A 160 1.09 3.34 -1.83
N SER A 161 1.88 4.40 -2.01
CA SER A 161 2.14 4.96 -3.33
C SER A 161 2.73 3.93 -4.27
N THR A 162 2.42 4.09 -5.55
CA THR A 162 2.99 3.23 -6.59
C THR A 162 4.26 3.85 -7.14
N TYR A 163 5.25 3.00 -7.38
CA TYR A 163 6.52 3.37 -7.99
C TYR A 163 6.75 2.53 -9.24
N CYS A 164 7.64 2.96 -10.11
CA CYS A 164 8.15 2.20 -11.23
C CYS A 164 9.67 2.32 -11.23
N GLY A 165 10.39 1.21 -11.39
CA GLY A 165 11.84 1.26 -11.43
C GLY A 165 12.54 0.06 -10.81
N ILE A 166 13.83 0.22 -10.54
CA ILE A 166 14.72 -0.77 -9.95
C ILE A 166 15.10 -0.30 -8.54
N PRO A 167 14.24 -0.52 -7.52
CA PRO A 167 14.46 0.01 -6.15
C PRO A 167 15.48 -0.77 -5.33
N ARG A 168 15.90 -1.96 -5.78
CA ARG A 168 16.89 -2.81 -5.13
C ARG A 168 17.97 -3.22 -6.12
N ASP A 169 19.14 -3.57 -5.62
CA ASP A 169 20.33 -3.83 -6.43
C ASP A 169 20.11 -4.92 -7.49
N PRO A 170 20.42 -4.64 -8.76
CA PRO A 170 20.65 -5.65 -9.75
C PRO A 170 22.09 -6.19 -9.62
N VAL A 171 22.25 -7.49 -9.69
CA VAL A 171 23.55 -8.19 -9.47
C VAL A 171 23.84 -9.09 -10.66
N LEU A 172 25.08 -9.06 -11.15
CA LEU A 172 25.56 -9.97 -12.16
C LEU A 172 26.30 -11.12 -11.46
N ILE A 173 25.91 -12.35 -11.73
CA ILE A 173 26.49 -13.56 -11.11
C ILE A 173 27.01 -14.49 -12.19
N GLY A 174 28.30 -14.79 -12.14
CA GLY A 174 28.94 -15.82 -12.92
C GLY A 174 29.02 -17.12 -12.13
N THR A 175 28.39 -18.18 -12.62
CA THR A 175 28.39 -19.51 -12.00
C THR A 175 29.23 -20.48 -12.80
N PRO A 176 29.89 -21.48 -12.16
CA PRO A 176 30.63 -22.51 -12.88
C PRO A 176 29.69 -23.44 -13.69
N SER A 177 30.26 -24.42 -14.36
CA SER A 177 29.52 -25.39 -15.21
C SER A 177 28.54 -26.28 -14.44
N LEU A 178 28.83 -26.55 -13.19
CA LEU A 178 27.91 -27.14 -12.20
C LEU A 178 27.75 -26.16 -11.04
N TRP A 179 26.51 -25.81 -10.70
CA TRP A 179 26.27 -24.86 -9.61
C TRP A 179 25.09 -25.23 -8.75
N ILE A 180 25.13 -24.78 -7.50
CA ILE A 180 24.01 -24.85 -6.54
C ILE A 180 22.96 -23.81 -6.94
N SER A 181 21.81 -24.27 -7.44
CA SER A 181 20.71 -23.42 -7.91
C SER A 181 19.61 -23.20 -6.87
N GLY A 182 19.60 -23.98 -5.78
CA GLY A 182 18.64 -23.83 -4.70
C GLY A 182 19.00 -24.60 -3.45
N PHE A 183 18.53 -24.10 -2.32
CA PHE A 183 18.64 -24.75 -1.01
C PHE A 183 17.36 -24.53 -0.23
N LYS A 184 16.70 -25.62 0.15
CA LYS A 184 15.53 -25.60 1.04
C LYS A 184 15.85 -26.42 2.27
N SER A 185 15.39 -25.99 3.43
CA SER A 185 15.53 -26.72 4.68
C SER A 185 14.24 -26.70 5.49
N THR A 186 13.90 -27.82 6.10
CA THR A 186 12.87 -27.96 7.11
C THR A 186 13.48 -28.54 8.37
N GLN A 187 12.90 -28.24 9.50
CA GLN A 187 13.43 -28.64 10.80
C GLN A 187 12.33 -29.19 11.69
N SER A 188 12.68 -30.18 12.49
CA SER A 188 11.82 -30.73 13.55
C SER A 188 12.66 -30.98 14.80
N PHE A 189 12.01 -30.93 15.94
CA PHE A 189 12.69 -31.01 17.23
C PHE A 189 12.13 -32.15 18.06
N SER A 190 12.98 -32.78 18.90
CA SER A 190 12.55 -33.66 19.95
C SER A 190 11.75 -32.88 21.03
N ASN A 191 10.96 -33.60 21.85
CA ASN A 191 10.04 -32.98 22.81
C ASN A 191 10.69 -31.96 23.77
N ASN A 192 11.97 -32.10 24.06
CA ASN A 192 12.71 -31.20 24.95
C ASN A 192 13.79 -30.40 24.23
N TYR A 193 13.72 -30.26 22.91
CA TYR A 193 14.72 -29.57 22.07
C TYR A 193 16.15 -30.07 22.25
N THR A 194 16.33 -31.32 22.71
CA THR A 194 17.66 -31.94 22.88
C THR A 194 18.25 -32.41 21.55
N ASN A 195 17.45 -32.51 20.51
CA ASN A 195 17.89 -32.87 19.18
C ASN A 195 17.09 -32.14 18.12
N ALA A 196 17.76 -31.62 17.10
CA ALA A 196 17.15 -31.00 15.91
C ALA A 196 17.43 -31.89 14.69
N ALA A 197 16.38 -32.37 14.05
CA ALA A 197 16.46 -33.03 12.77
C ALA A 197 16.24 -32.03 11.63
N ILE A 198 17.21 -31.92 10.73
CA ILE A 198 17.21 -30.99 9.61
C ILE A 198 17.11 -31.81 8.31
N ASN A 199 16.05 -31.55 7.54
CA ASN A 199 15.88 -32.11 6.22
C ASN A 199 16.13 -31.01 5.18
N THR A 200 17.15 -31.18 4.35
CA THR A 200 17.51 -30.21 3.32
C THR A 200 17.25 -30.81 1.94
N ASN A 201 16.98 -29.93 1.00
CA ASN A 201 16.89 -30.30 -0.42
C ASN A 201 17.80 -29.33 -1.20
N VAL A 202 18.91 -29.86 -1.72
CA VAL A 202 19.89 -29.11 -2.50
C VAL A 202 19.58 -29.30 -3.98
N SER A 203 19.32 -28.21 -4.68
CA SER A 203 19.14 -28.23 -6.14
C SER A 203 20.45 -27.84 -6.83
N ILE A 204 20.89 -28.69 -7.75
CA ILE A 204 22.11 -28.49 -8.55
C ILE A 204 21.71 -28.41 -10.00
N SER A 205 22.21 -27.40 -10.70
CA SER A 205 21.98 -27.17 -12.12
C SER A 205 23.28 -27.28 -12.91
N SER A 206 23.19 -27.72 -14.17
CA SER A 206 24.30 -27.82 -15.10
C SER A 206 24.18 -26.87 -16.26
N ALA A 207 25.32 -26.41 -16.79
CA ALA A 207 25.41 -25.51 -17.92
C ALA A 207 24.90 -26.16 -19.23
N THR A 208 24.71 -25.29 -20.24
CA THR A 208 24.29 -25.73 -21.59
C THR A 208 25.30 -26.64 -22.28
N LEU A 209 24.79 -27.51 -23.12
CA LEU A 209 25.62 -28.38 -23.96
C LEU A 209 26.68 -27.63 -24.78
N GLU A 210 26.32 -26.50 -25.33
CA GLU A 210 27.20 -25.63 -26.11
C GLU A 210 28.42 -25.17 -25.28
N LYS A 211 28.18 -24.77 -24.04
CA LYS A 211 29.26 -24.32 -23.14
C LYS A 211 30.16 -25.45 -22.71
N LEU A 212 29.59 -26.59 -22.36
CA LEU A 212 30.34 -27.78 -21.99
C LEU A 212 31.17 -28.32 -23.14
N GLY A 213 30.70 -28.20 -24.37
CA GLY A 213 31.43 -28.52 -25.59
C GLY A 213 32.65 -27.64 -25.80
N ARG A 214 32.57 -26.33 -25.52
CA ARG A 214 33.70 -25.40 -25.61
C ARG A 214 34.77 -25.67 -24.55
N LEU A 215 34.40 -25.92 -23.33
CA LEU A 215 35.31 -26.27 -22.24
C LEU A 215 36.10 -27.57 -22.51
N ARG A 216 35.54 -28.50 -23.30
CA ARG A 216 36.16 -29.75 -23.70
C ARG A 216 37.01 -29.62 -24.97
N SER A 217 36.80 -28.66 -25.85
CA SER A 217 37.53 -28.53 -27.12
C SER A 217 38.99 -28.13 -26.93
N ASP A 218 39.37 -27.62 -25.75
CA ASP A 218 40.77 -27.37 -25.37
C ASP A 218 41.54 -28.66 -24.96
N SER A 219 40.84 -29.77 -24.76
CA SER A 219 41.47 -31.05 -24.55
C SER A 219 41.46 -31.86 -25.85
N THR A 220 42.67 -32.17 -26.36
CA THR A 220 43.03 -32.78 -27.66
C THR A 220 42.43 -34.12 -28.02
N LYS A 221 41.18 -34.42 -27.70
CA LYS A 221 40.51 -35.65 -28.14
C LYS A 221 39.12 -35.33 -28.68
N LYS A 222 38.97 -35.26 -30.02
CA LYS A 222 37.71 -35.41 -30.73
C LYS A 222 37.20 -36.82 -30.51
N THR A 223 36.30 -37.04 -29.58
CA THR A 223 35.52 -38.27 -29.49
C THR A 223 34.04 -37.93 -29.66
N SER A 224 33.32 -38.73 -30.42
CA SER A 224 31.90 -38.65 -30.74
C SER A 224 31.06 -38.23 -29.52
N ALA A 225 30.12 -37.33 -29.72
CA ALA A 225 29.19 -36.78 -28.71
C ALA A 225 28.25 -37.85 -28.14
N VAL A 226 28.79 -38.74 -27.29
CA VAL A 226 27.98 -39.42 -26.29
C VAL A 226 27.79 -38.43 -25.16
N PHE A 227 26.53 -38.15 -24.78
CA PHE A 227 26.18 -37.27 -23.65
C PHE A 227 26.68 -37.87 -22.34
N ASP A 228 27.96 -37.64 -21.99
CA ASP A 228 28.53 -38.14 -20.74
C ASP A 228 27.90 -37.37 -19.58
N LYS A 229 27.39 -38.12 -18.65
CA LYS A 229 26.95 -37.61 -17.34
C LYS A 229 28.15 -36.96 -16.64
N MET A 230 27.93 -35.82 -16.02
CA MET A 230 28.92 -35.23 -15.13
C MET A 230 28.79 -35.85 -13.75
N SER A 231 29.87 -36.44 -13.24
CA SER A 231 29.91 -36.97 -11.87
C SER A 231 30.53 -35.94 -10.94
N ALA A 232 29.94 -35.70 -9.81
CA ALA A 232 30.44 -34.84 -8.75
C ALA A 232 30.00 -35.35 -7.37
N SER A 233 30.60 -34.83 -6.31
CA SER A 233 30.20 -35.08 -4.92
C SER A 233 29.63 -33.82 -4.31
N VAL A 234 28.51 -33.97 -3.59
CA VAL A 234 27.90 -32.88 -2.82
C VAL A 234 28.21 -33.08 -1.35
N GLN A 235 28.81 -32.09 -0.74
CA GLN A 235 29.14 -32.06 0.67
C GLN A 235 28.44 -30.90 1.37
N ILE A 236 27.94 -31.14 2.57
CA ILE A 236 27.40 -30.08 3.47
C ILE A 236 28.31 -30.00 4.69
N GLU A 237 28.84 -28.80 4.92
CA GLU A 237 29.57 -28.45 6.12
C GLU A 237 28.67 -27.60 7.02
N VAL A 238 28.57 -27.94 8.30
CA VAL A 238 27.76 -27.20 9.28
C VAL A 238 28.69 -26.59 10.33
N LYS A 239 28.60 -25.27 10.49
CA LYS A 239 29.31 -24.55 11.57
C LYS A 239 28.32 -24.12 12.64
N HIS A 240 28.68 -24.37 13.87
CA HIS A 240 28.02 -23.89 15.08
C HIS A 240 28.08 -22.34 15.17
N PRO A 241 27.16 -21.67 15.88
CA PRO A 241 27.19 -20.22 16.08
C PRO A 241 28.50 -19.65 16.63
N ASP A 242 29.26 -20.44 17.39
CA ASP A 242 30.60 -20.05 17.87
C ASP A 242 31.74 -20.23 16.86
N GLY A 243 31.44 -20.72 15.65
CA GLY A 243 32.37 -20.92 14.53
C GLY A 243 32.98 -22.34 14.46
N GLN A 244 32.73 -23.25 15.40
CA GLN A 244 33.23 -24.62 15.36
C GLN A 244 32.53 -25.43 14.26
N ILE A 245 33.32 -26.22 13.49
CA ILE A 245 32.79 -27.13 12.49
C ILE A 245 32.25 -28.37 13.18
N LEU A 246 31.00 -28.70 12.92
CA LEU A 246 30.40 -29.95 13.39
C LEU A 246 30.87 -31.11 12.46
N THR A 247 31.81 -31.92 12.94
CA THR A 247 32.34 -33.03 12.19
C THR A 247 31.39 -34.21 12.14
N ASN A 248 31.40 -34.97 11.03
CA ASN A 248 30.63 -36.22 10.83
C ASN A 248 29.09 -36.08 10.90
N VAL A 249 28.56 -34.86 10.68
CA VAL A 249 27.11 -34.64 10.71
C VAL A 249 26.48 -35.06 9.39
N VAL A 250 27.18 -34.86 8.27
CA VAL A 250 26.67 -35.15 6.91
C VAL A 250 27.72 -35.92 6.10
N SER A 251 27.34 -37.06 5.53
CA SER A 251 28.18 -37.80 4.59
C SER A 251 28.08 -37.21 3.18
N PRO A 252 29.21 -37.13 2.43
CA PRO A 252 29.20 -36.71 1.04
C PRO A 252 28.31 -37.61 0.17
N GLN A 253 27.56 -37.00 -0.78
CA GLN A 253 26.73 -37.75 -1.72
C GLN A 253 27.26 -37.62 -3.15
N THR A 254 27.51 -38.72 -3.82
CA THR A 254 27.90 -38.75 -5.24
C THR A 254 26.65 -38.56 -6.11
N ILE A 255 26.76 -37.71 -7.11
CA ILE A 255 25.69 -37.38 -8.07
C ILE A 255 26.17 -37.57 -9.51
N GLU A 256 25.25 -37.89 -10.39
CA GLU A 256 25.42 -37.86 -11.84
C GLU A 256 24.34 -36.95 -12.43
N ILE A 257 24.75 -35.94 -13.19
CA ILE A 257 23.82 -34.96 -13.79
C ILE A 257 24.09 -34.84 -15.30
N LEU A 258 23.01 -34.80 -16.08
CA LEU A 258 23.08 -34.51 -17.51
C LEU A 258 23.13 -33.00 -17.75
N PRO A 259 23.70 -32.54 -18.89
CA PRO A 259 23.65 -31.14 -19.29
C PRO A 259 22.21 -30.55 -19.31
N GLU A 260 22.10 -29.27 -19.04
CA GLU A 260 20.82 -28.52 -19.03
C GLU A 260 19.74 -29.10 -18.08
N ARG A 261 20.17 -29.82 -17.05
CA ARG A 261 19.28 -30.43 -16.08
C ARG A 261 19.49 -29.82 -14.69
N THR A 262 18.43 -29.88 -13.90
CA THR A 262 18.47 -29.61 -12.47
C THR A 262 18.15 -30.88 -11.72
N LEU A 263 19.02 -31.25 -10.80
CA LEU A 263 18.88 -32.39 -9.89
C LEU A 263 18.57 -31.87 -8.48
N SER A 264 17.63 -32.52 -7.81
CA SER A 264 17.24 -32.17 -6.42
C SER A 264 17.67 -33.33 -5.51
N ILE A 265 18.46 -33.02 -4.50
CA ILE A 265 19.13 -34.02 -3.64
C ILE A 265 18.63 -33.80 -2.21
N PRO A 266 17.88 -34.76 -1.67
CA PRO A 266 17.50 -34.74 -0.27
C PRO A 266 18.68 -35.16 0.62
N ILE A 267 19.00 -34.33 1.63
CA ILE A 267 20.05 -34.64 2.61
C ILE A 267 19.48 -34.35 3.99
N SER A 268 19.51 -35.36 4.88
CA SER A 268 19.02 -35.24 6.26
C SER A 268 20.16 -35.43 7.24
N PHE A 269 20.17 -34.64 8.31
CA PHE A 269 21.13 -34.76 9.39
C PHE A 269 20.54 -34.30 10.72
N GLN A 270 21.26 -34.55 11.82
CA GLN A 270 20.82 -34.19 13.16
C GLN A 270 21.88 -33.36 13.86
N ILE A 271 21.41 -32.40 14.65
CA ILE A 271 22.24 -31.57 15.53
C ILE A 271 21.81 -31.84 16.97
N PRO A 272 22.67 -32.51 17.78
CA PRO A 272 22.40 -32.75 19.18
C PRO A 272 22.60 -31.45 19.97
N ASN A 273 21.76 -31.21 21.01
CA ASN A 273 21.77 -30.05 21.89
C ASN A 273 21.89 -28.72 21.13
N PRO A 274 20.95 -28.44 20.19
CA PRO A 274 21.07 -27.28 19.34
C PRO A 274 20.94 -25.97 20.10
N GLN A 275 21.77 -24.98 19.75
CA GLN A 275 21.54 -23.58 20.16
C GLN A 275 20.40 -23.01 19.30
N LEU A 276 19.26 -22.81 19.97
CA LEU A 276 18.06 -22.35 19.27
C LEU A 276 18.15 -20.85 18.94
N TRP A 277 17.60 -20.47 17.80
CA TRP A 277 17.39 -19.10 17.44
C TRP A 277 16.12 -18.57 18.14
N SER A 278 16.25 -17.42 18.79
CA SER A 278 15.11 -16.69 19.39
C SER A 278 15.29 -15.19 19.22
N VAL A 279 14.28 -14.44 19.63
CA VAL A 279 14.33 -12.97 19.62
C VAL A 279 15.45 -12.45 20.56
N GLU A 280 15.63 -13.09 21.69
CA GLU A 280 16.65 -12.72 22.71
C GLU A 280 18.05 -13.23 22.34
N SER A 281 18.11 -14.40 21.72
CA SER A 281 19.36 -15.06 21.36
C SER A 281 19.30 -15.54 19.91
N PRO A 282 19.59 -14.68 18.93
CA PRO A 282 19.46 -15.00 17.50
C PRO A 282 20.64 -15.83 16.97
N ASN A 283 20.80 -17.05 17.54
CA ASN A 283 21.88 -17.96 17.18
C ASN A 283 21.70 -18.49 15.76
N LEU A 284 22.70 -18.27 14.90
CA LEU A 284 22.70 -18.72 13.52
C LEU A 284 23.82 -19.72 13.28
N TYR A 285 23.46 -20.92 12.88
CA TYR A 285 24.39 -21.87 12.26
C TYR A 285 24.72 -21.42 10.86
N THR A 286 25.89 -21.85 10.38
CA THR A 286 26.30 -21.61 9.00
C THR A 286 26.33 -22.95 8.28
N ILE A 287 25.56 -23.06 7.19
CA ILE A 287 25.59 -24.25 6.32
C ILE A 287 26.30 -23.87 5.03
N THR A 288 27.40 -24.56 4.73
CA THR A 288 28.12 -24.43 3.47
C THR A 288 27.89 -25.66 2.63
N VAL A 289 27.27 -25.48 1.47
CA VAL A 289 27.08 -26.56 0.46
C VAL A 289 28.20 -26.44 -0.54
N LYS A 290 28.91 -27.56 -0.82
CA LYS A 290 30.03 -27.63 -1.75
C LYS A 290 29.75 -28.67 -2.82
N ILE A 291 30.06 -28.37 -4.07
CA ILE A 291 30.14 -29.32 -5.18
C ILE A 291 31.61 -29.59 -5.46
N ILE A 292 32.03 -30.84 -5.32
CA ILE A 292 33.42 -31.27 -5.48
C ILE A 292 33.50 -32.20 -6.68
N GLN A 293 34.43 -31.93 -7.60
CA GLN A 293 34.78 -32.79 -8.74
C GLN A 293 36.30 -32.93 -8.82
N ASN A 294 36.76 -34.16 -8.94
CA ASN A 294 38.20 -34.44 -8.96
C ASN A 294 39.00 -33.82 -7.81
N SER A 295 38.40 -33.85 -6.59
CA SER A 295 38.94 -33.25 -5.36
C SER A 295 39.06 -31.70 -5.38
N ILE A 296 38.49 -31.05 -6.38
CA ILE A 296 38.43 -29.56 -6.47
C ILE A 296 37.00 -29.10 -6.18
N THR A 297 36.88 -28.10 -5.32
CA THR A 297 35.56 -27.44 -5.09
C THR A 297 35.24 -26.61 -6.33
N ILE A 298 34.16 -26.99 -7.03
CA ILE A 298 33.69 -26.32 -8.24
C ILE A 298 32.76 -25.17 -7.89
N ASP A 299 31.81 -25.44 -6.98
CA ASP A 299 30.87 -24.42 -6.50
C ASP A 299 30.66 -24.54 -5.00
N GLU A 300 30.48 -23.38 -4.37
CA GLU A 300 30.25 -23.26 -2.93
C GLU A 300 29.26 -22.14 -2.65
N LEU A 301 28.25 -22.45 -1.81
CA LEU A 301 27.33 -21.45 -1.28
C LEU A 301 27.13 -21.66 0.21
N THR A 302 27.12 -20.55 0.92
CA THR A 302 26.93 -20.51 2.37
C THR A 302 25.59 -19.87 2.71
N TYR A 303 24.85 -20.51 3.63
CA TYR A 303 23.53 -20.10 4.08
C TYR A 303 23.47 -20.01 5.62
N PRO A 304 22.88 -18.98 6.19
CA PRO A 304 22.53 -18.97 7.61
C PRO A 304 21.36 -19.93 7.88
N LEU A 305 21.40 -20.62 8.99
CA LEU A 305 20.33 -21.48 9.50
C LEU A 305 20.05 -21.19 10.96
N GLY A 306 18.86 -20.63 11.25
CA GLY A 306 18.37 -20.48 12.62
C GLY A 306 17.43 -21.61 12.99
N LEU A 307 17.81 -22.38 14.03
CA LEU A 307 17.02 -23.49 14.51
C LEU A 307 15.96 -22.99 15.50
N ARG A 308 14.69 -23.06 15.13
CA ARG A 308 13.58 -22.59 15.95
C ARG A 308 12.28 -23.30 15.65
N GLU A 309 11.40 -23.35 16.63
CA GLU A 309 9.99 -23.72 16.47
C GLU A 309 9.10 -22.57 16.91
N LEU A 310 8.13 -22.20 16.09
CA LEU A 310 7.04 -21.29 16.47
C LEU A 310 5.72 -22.00 16.22
N LYS A 311 4.88 -22.12 17.24
CA LYS A 311 3.59 -22.81 17.18
C LYS A 311 2.53 -22.14 18.05
N VAL A 312 1.29 -22.49 17.81
CA VAL A 312 0.17 -22.13 18.69
C VAL A 312 0.29 -22.93 19.98
N GLY A 313 0.15 -22.25 21.11
CA GLY A 313 0.24 -22.86 22.42
C GLY A 313 -0.92 -23.84 22.72
N PRO A 314 -0.76 -24.70 23.77
CA PRO A 314 -1.78 -25.67 24.14
C PRO A 314 -3.13 -25.05 24.52
N ASP A 315 -3.10 -23.84 25.07
CA ASP A 315 -4.30 -23.06 25.43
C ASP A 315 -5.01 -22.45 24.23
N LYS A 316 -4.41 -22.53 23.03
CA LYS A 316 -4.86 -21.91 21.78
C LYS A 316 -5.08 -20.38 21.85
N LYS A 317 -4.49 -19.73 22.85
CA LYS A 317 -4.59 -18.27 23.05
C LYS A 317 -3.29 -17.55 22.82
N GLN A 318 -2.16 -18.23 22.97
CA GLN A 318 -0.83 -17.66 22.89
C GLN A 318 0.01 -18.33 21.81
N LEU A 319 1.04 -17.64 21.35
CA LEU A 319 2.10 -18.20 20.51
C LEU A 319 3.25 -18.66 21.40
N PHE A 320 3.89 -19.74 21.01
CA PHE A 320 5.04 -20.32 21.74
C PHE A 320 6.24 -20.40 20.80
N MET A 321 7.35 -19.85 21.26
CA MET A 321 8.64 -19.98 20.59
C MET A 321 9.54 -20.87 21.40
N ASN A 322 10.04 -21.95 20.77
CA ASN A 322 10.92 -22.92 21.42
C ASN A 322 10.36 -23.41 22.77
N GLY A 323 9.06 -23.68 22.80
CA GLY A 323 8.34 -24.15 24.01
C GLY A 323 8.01 -23.08 25.04
N LYS A 324 8.40 -21.82 24.85
CA LYS A 324 8.13 -20.72 25.78
C LYS A 324 7.05 -19.78 25.24
N PRO A 325 6.16 -19.25 26.08
CA PRO A 325 5.17 -18.25 25.65
C PRO A 325 5.86 -17.02 25.05
N LEU A 326 5.32 -16.53 23.94
CA LEU A 326 5.82 -15.35 23.24
C LEU A 326 4.70 -14.32 23.11
N PHE A 327 4.91 -13.14 23.66
CA PHE A 327 4.04 -11.97 23.45
C PHE A 327 4.60 -11.11 22.32
N ILE A 328 3.82 -10.91 21.26
CA ILE A 328 4.24 -10.11 20.11
C ILE A 328 4.18 -8.62 20.46
N LYS A 329 5.33 -7.96 20.38
CA LYS A 329 5.53 -6.51 20.44
C LYS A 329 5.91 -6.02 19.06
N GLY A 330 4.91 -5.91 18.17
CA GLY A 330 5.11 -5.71 16.73
C GLY A 330 4.89 -4.28 16.27
N LEU A 331 5.47 -3.95 15.10
CA LEU A 331 5.23 -2.70 14.37
C LEU A 331 5.01 -3.00 12.89
N THR A 332 4.08 -2.31 12.24
CA THR A 332 4.02 -2.32 10.78
C THR A 332 5.17 -1.47 10.26
N TYR A 333 5.98 -2.03 9.37
CA TYR A 333 7.16 -1.38 8.80
C TYR A 333 6.98 -1.17 7.30
N PHE A 334 7.24 0.03 6.84
CA PHE A 334 7.23 0.37 5.41
C PHE A 334 8.66 0.62 4.93
N GLU A 335 9.09 -0.13 3.92
CA GLU A 335 10.39 0.08 3.26
C GLU A 335 10.33 1.36 2.42
N GLU A 336 10.34 2.51 3.08
CA GLU A 336 10.25 3.82 2.45
C GLU A 336 11.03 4.86 3.26
N TYR A 337 11.67 5.80 2.56
CA TYR A 337 12.42 6.89 3.17
C TYR A 337 12.29 8.18 2.35
N GLY A 338 12.00 9.30 3.03
CA GLY A 338 11.89 10.61 2.41
C GLY A 338 10.80 10.68 1.33
N LEU A 339 10.62 11.85 0.75
CA LEU A 339 9.58 12.11 -0.25
C LEU A 339 10.04 11.81 -1.69
N LYS A 340 11.37 11.86 -1.94
CA LYS A 340 11.95 11.70 -3.27
C LYS A 340 12.47 10.30 -3.53
N THR A 341 13.12 9.69 -2.54
CA THR A 341 13.71 8.35 -2.65
C THR A 341 12.65 7.24 -2.55
N GLY A 342 11.56 7.49 -1.80
CA GLY A 342 10.43 6.57 -1.68
C GLY A 342 10.86 5.18 -1.23
N ILE A 343 10.53 4.16 -2.01
CA ILE A 343 10.84 2.74 -1.73
C ILE A 343 12.30 2.35 -1.96
N THR A 344 13.16 3.28 -2.36
CA THR A 344 14.60 3.02 -2.46
C THR A 344 15.24 3.36 -1.11
N VAL A 345 15.46 2.37 -0.28
CA VAL A 345 16.01 2.53 1.07
C VAL A 345 17.44 2.03 1.09
N SER A 346 18.36 2.88 1.60
CA SER A 346 19.76 2.51 1.66
C SER A 346 20.00 1.38 2.67
N PRO A 347 20.93 0.45 2.42
CA PRO A 347 21.25 -0.64 3.33
C PRO A 347 21.64 -0.18 4.74
N ASN A 348 22.36 0.93 4.85
CA ASN A 348 22.75 1.49 6.15
C ASN A 348 21.54 1.97 6.95
N LEU A 349 20.54 2.54 6.29
CA LEU A 349 19.31 2.96 6.96
C LEU A 349 18.48 1.75 7.40
N LEU A 350 18.42 0.70 6.59
CA LEU A 350 17.76 -0.56 6.98
C LEU A 350 18.40 -1.14 8.24
N GLU A 351 19.74 -1.15 8.31
CA GLU A 351 20.44 -1.62 9.51
C GLU A 351 20.18 -0.73 10.73
N GLN A 352 20.16 0.59 10.55
CA GLN A 352 19.82 1.53 11.61
C GLN A 352 18.37 1.34 12.08
N ASP A 353 17.42 1.16 11.16
CA ASP A 353 16.02 0.91 11.51
C ASP A 353 15.87 -0.38 12.32
N VAL A 354 16.55 -1.49 11.94
CA VAL A 354 16.49 -2.75 12.68
C VAL A 354 17.11 -2.60 14.08
N LYS A 355 18.21 -1.88 14.22
CA LYS A 355 18.82 -1.56 15.52
C LYS A 355 17.87 -0.71 16.38
N ASN A 356 17.23 0.30 15.80
CA ASN A 356 16.27 1.15 16.50
C ASN A 356 15.02 0.36 16.94
N LEU A 357 14.54 -0.59 16.12
CA LEU A 357 13.45 -1.51 16.49
C LEU A 357 13.82 -2.35 17.72
N LYS A 358 15.05 -2.85 17.80
CA LYS A 358 15.54 -3.57 19.00
C LYS A 358 15.62 -2.66 20.22
N LEU A 359 16.16 -1.45 20.08
CA LEU A 359 16.23 -0.47 21.17
C LEU A 359 14.85 -0.02 21.65
N LEU A 360 13.86 0.02 20.76
CA LEU A 360 12.47 0.29 21.08
C LEU A 360 11.84 -0.86 21.92
N GLY A 361 12.45 -2.05 21.94
CA GLY A 361 11.92 -3.24 22.59
C GLY A 361 10.95 -4.04 21.70
N ALA A 362 10.90 -3.74 20.41
CA ALA A 362 10.10 -4.51 19.45
C ALA A 362 10.74 -5.89 19.18
N ASN A 363 9.89 -6.91 19.05
CA ASN A 363 10.32 -8.26 18.70
C ASN A 363 9.80 -8.73 17.33
N ALA A 364 8.92 -7.94 16.70
CA ALA A 364 8.33 -8.30 15.42
C ALA A 364 8.08 -7.08 14.52
N ILE A 365 8.16 -7.29 13.20
CA ILE A 365 7.65 -6.35 12.21
C ILE A 365 6.61 -7.05 11.33
N LYS A 366 5.60 -6.30 10.89
CA LYS A 366 4.60 -6.71 9.91
C LYS A 366 4.87 -5.92 8.62
N LEU A 367 5.11 -6.63 7.53
CA LEU A 367 5.36 -6.05 6.22
C LEU A 367 4.12 -6.20 5.35
N GLN A 368 3.64 -5.09 4.81
CA GLN A 368 2.38 -5.04 4.11
C GLN A 368 2.58 -5.05 2.58
N GLY A 369 2.02 -6.06 1.91
CA GLY A 369 1.74 -6.07 0.47
C GLY A 369 2.91 -6.19 -0.48
N LYS A 370 4.14 -6.19 0.00
CA LYS A 370 5.34 -6.32 -0.85
C LYS A 370 6.29 -7.37 -0.30
N ALA A 371 6.98 -8.06 -1.22
CA ALA A 371 8.04 -8.97 -0.83
C ALA A 371 9.13 -8.20 -0.07
N PRO A 372 9.56 -8.69 1.10
CA PRO A 372 10.58 -8.03 1.90
C PRO A 372 11.92 -7.89 1.18
N ASN A 373 12.67 -6.86 1.55
CA ASN A 373 14.05 -6.71 1.08
C ASN A 373 14.92 -7.85 1.64
N PRO A 374 15.63 -8.61 0.80
CA PRO A 374 16.50 -9.68 1.28
C PRO A 374 17.52 -9.23 2.32
N TYR A 375 18.05 -8.01 2.21
CA TYR A 375 18.97 -7.47 3.20
C TYR A 375 18.29 -7.14 4.53
N LEU A 376 17.04 -6.62 4.51
CA LEU A 376 16.23 -6.45 5.72
C LEU A 376 16.00 -7.79 6.43
N ILE A 377 15.69 -8.86 5.68
CA ILE A 377 15.53 -10.20 6.26
C ILE A 377 16.82 -10.69 6.90
N HIS A 378 17.95 -10.54 6.20
CA HIS A 378 19.26 -10.88 6.73
C HIS A 378 19.55 -10.17 8.06
N LEU A 379 19.23 -8.87 8.14
CA LEU A 379 19.37 -8.11 9.38
C LEU A 379 18.42 -8.62 10.48
N CYS A 380 17.17 -8.92 10.15
CA CYS A 380 16.20 -9.47 11.10
C CYS A 380 16.62 -10.86 11.60
N ASP A 381 17.17 -11.71 10.73
CA ASP A 381 17.75 -13.00 11.13
C ASP A 381 18.90 -12.80 12.13
N LYS A 382 19.79 -11.81 11.88
CA LYS A 382 20.95 -11.50 12.69
C LYS A 382 20.60 -10.84 14.04
N TYR A 383 19.62 -9.94 14.05
CA TYR A 383 19.26 -9.17 15.25
C TYR A 383 18.08 -9.78 16.05
N GLY A 384 17.45 -10.85 15.57
CA GLY A 384 16.34 -11.50 16.25
C GLY A 384 15.05 -10.67 16.21
N ILE A 385 14.59 -10.30 15.03
CA ILE A 385 13.28 -9.68 14.79
C ILE A 385 12.42 -10.63 13.96
N LEU A 386 11.21 -10.92 14.44
CA LEU A 386 10.24 -11.73 13.70
C LEU A 386 9.62 -10.92 12.56
N ILE A 387 9.32 -11.58 11.45
CA ILE A 387 8.67 -10.93 10.30
C ILE A 387 7.37 -11.66 9.97
N PHE A 388 6.27 -10.89 9.95
CA PHE A 388 4.98 -11.26 9.40
C PHE A 388 4.87 -10.66 8.00
N VAL A 389 4.68 -11.46 6.98
CA VAL A 389 4.63 -11.00 5.58
C VAL A 389 3.21 -11.14 5.05
N ASP A 390 2.58 -10.02 4.68
CA ASP A 390 1.30 -10.03 4.01
C ASP A 390 1.44 -10.15 2.49
N LEU A 391 0.55 -10.92 1.89
CA LEU A 391 0.26 -10.79 0.47
C LEU A 391 -0.48 -9.49 0.18
N ASP A 392 -0.38 -9.02 -1.06
CA ASP A 392 -1.03 -7.78 -1.51
C ASP A 392 -2.54 -7.97 -1.74
N VAL A 393 -3.27 -8.30 -0.67
CA VAL A 393 -4.72 -8.53 -0.64
C VAL A 393 -5.32 -7.71 0.51
N PHE A 394 -5.63 -6.43 0.25
CA PHE A 394 -6.08 -5.47 1.27
C PHE A 394 -7.38 -4.82 0.89
N ASP A 395 -8.33 -4.79 1.82
CA ASP A 395 -9.60 -4.05 1.71
C ASP A 395 -10.25 -4.21 0.32
N MET A 396 -10.30 -5.45 -0.14
CA MET A 396 -10.81 -5.80 -1.46
C MET A 396 -12.21 -6.41 -1.40
N PRO A 397 -13.09 -6.03 -2.33
CA PRO A 397 -14.40 -6.67 -2.51
C PRO A 397 -14.28 -8.17 -2.75
N SER A 398 -15.20 -8.92 -2.20
CA SER A 398 -15.27 -10.39 -2.34
C SER A 398 -15.37 -10.85 -3.80
N SER A 399 -16.00 -10.05 -4.68
CA SER A 399 -16.08 -10.29 -6.13
C SER A 399 -14.71 -10.27 -6.82
N ILE A 400 -13.80 -9.41 -6.36
CA ILE A 400 -12.43 -9.33 -6.89
C ILE A 400 -11.58 -10.47 -6.35
N VAL A 401 -11.62 -10.71 -5.03
CA VAL A 401 -10.87 -11.77 -4.36
C VAL A 401 -11.20 -13.16 -4.91
N SER A 402 -12.47 -13.38 -5.31
CA SER A 402 -12.92 -14.65 -5.88
C SER A 402 -12.63 -14.82 -7.37
N SER A 403 -12.11 -13.80 -8.06
CA SER A 403 -11.77 -13.94 -9.49
C SER A 403 -10.62 -14.93 -9.67
N SER A 404 -10.69 -15.75 -10.75
CA SER A 404 -9.64 -16.72 -11.07
C SER A 404 -8.28 -16.06 -11.32
N GLU A 405 -8.29 -14.89 -11.92
CA GLU A 405 -7.11 -14.10 -12.23
C GLU A 405 -6.38 -13.67 -10.95
N MET A 406 -7.12 -13.15 -9.96
CA MET A 406 -6.59 -12.77 -8.66
C MET A 406 -6.02 -13.98 -7.90
N GLN A 407 -6.74 -15.11 -7.90
CA GLN A 407 -6.30 -16.32 -7.20
C GLN A 407 -5.00 -16.87 -7.78
N ILE A 408 -4.86 -16.93 -9.11
CA ILE A 408 -3.64 -17.37 -9.79
C ILE A 408 -2.46 -16.46 -9.43
N GLU A 409 -2.66 -15.15 -9.47
CA GLU A 409 -1.59 -14.21 -9.11
C GLU A 409 -1.17 -14.33 -7.64
N MET A 410 -2.12 -14.55 -6.74
CA MET A 410 -1.78 -14.74 -5.32
C MET A 410 -1.04 -16.07 -5.09
N GLN A 411 -1.41 -17.14 -5.80
CA GLN A 411 -0.66 -18.39 -5.77
C GLN A 411 0.77 -18.21 -6.28
N ASN A 412 0.95 -17.53 -7.40
CA ASN A 412 2.27 -17.22 -7.94
C ASN A 412 3.09 -16.35 -6.98
N SER A 413 2.46 -15.36 -6.35
CA SER A 413 3.13 -14.47 -5.39
C SER A 413 3.60 -15.22 -4.16
N ILE A 414 2.76 -16.04 -3.55
CA ILE A 414 3.16 -16.80 -2.36
C ILE A 414 4.21 -17.87 -2.69
N GLU A 415 4.17 -18.50 -3.87
CA GLU A 415 5.22 -19.42 -4.29
C GLU A 415 6.59 -18.74 -4.45
N ARG A 416 6.61 -17.52 -5.00
CA ARG A 416 7.81 -16.68 -5.04
C ARG A 416 8.33 -16.37 -3.63
N TYR A 417 7.44 -16.00 -2.69
CA TYR A 417 7.82 -15.69 -1.31
C TYR A 417 8.37 -16.93 -0.59
N ILE A 418 7.69 -18.06 -0.69
CA ILE A 418 8.14 -19.31 -0.09
C ILE A 418 9.51 -19.73 -0.68
N THR A 419 9.66 -19.65 -2.01
CA THR A 419 10.91 -20.02 -2.67
C THR A 419 12.08 -19.15 -2.21
N ALA A 420 11.86 -17.86 -2.04
CA ALA A 420 12.89 -16.92 -1.63
C ALA A 420 13.22 -16.99 -0.13
N TYR A 421 12.23 -17.21 0.74
CA TYR A 421 12.34 -16.84 2.16
C TYR A 421 11.97 -17.95 3.15
N GLU A 422 11.52 -19.15 2.73
CA GLU A 422 11.11 -20.21 3.65
C GLU A 422 12.21 -20.61 4.65
N ARG A 423 13.48 -20.54 4.22
CA ARG A 423 14.64 -20.90 5.05
C ARG A 423 14.97 -19.90 6.16
N ASN A 424 14.51 -18.62 6.01
CA ASN A 424 14.90 -17.55 6.93
C ASN A 424 14.18 -17.70 8.28
N PRO A 425 14.91 -17.71 9.42
CA PRO A 425 14.31 -17.91 10.73
C PRO A 425 13.45 -16.73 11.19
N SER A 426 13.74 -15.52 10.75
CA SER A 426 12.92 -14.33 11.07
C SER A 426 11.53 -14.38 10.43
N ILE A 427 11.37 -14.96 9.23
CA ILE A 427 10.06 -15.12 8.59
C ILE A 427 9.26 -16.18 9.35
N VAL A 428 8.16 -15.78 9.98
CA VAL A 428 7.39 -16.65 10.87
C VAL A 428 5.98 -16.94 10.40
N ALA A 429 5.38 -16.03 9.65
CA ALA A 429 3.99 -16.18 9.23
C ALA A 429 3.69 -15.49 7.91
N TRP A 430 2.75 -16.06 7.16
CA TRP A 430 2.19 -15.51 5.94
C TRP A 430 0.78 -14.98 6.18
N GLY A 431 0.53 -13.72 5.86
CA GLY A 431 -0.79 -13.11 5.88
C GLY A 431 -1.46 -13.26 4.52
N ILE A 432 -2.61 -13.94 4.49
CA ILE A 432 -3.30 -14.30 3.25
C ILE A 432 -4.46 -13.37 2.89
N GLY A 433 -4.60 -12.27 3.60
CA GLY A 433 -5.57 -11.21 3.31
C GLY A 433 -5.90 -10.36 4.52
N GLU A 434 -6.18 -9.09 4.25
CA GLU A 434 -6.51 -8.09 5.27
C GLU A 434 -7.79 -7.35 4.88
N GLY A 435 -8.72 -7.20 5.83
CA GLY A 435 -9.92 -6.39 5.68
C GLY A 435 -10.90 -6.87 4.61
N LEU A 436 -11.04 -8.18 4.43
CA LEU A 436 -11.98 -8.75 3.46
C LEU A 436 -13.41 -8.75 4.00
N GLU A 437 -14.39 -8.97 3.11
CA GLU A 437 -15.82 -9.13 3.50
C GLU A 437 -16.04 -10.47 4.20
N GLU A 438 -16.01 -10.50 5.52
CA GLU A 438 -16.08 -11.73 6.31
C GLU A 438 -17.42 -12.47 6.18
N SER A 439 -18.51 -11.75 5.90
CA SER A 439 -19.85 -12.33 5.68
C SER A 439 -20.01 -13.00 4.32
N ALA A 440 -19.13 -12.72 3.36
CA ALA A 440 -19.24 -13.27 2.00
C ALA A 440 -18.75 -14.72 1.93
N SER A 441 -19.58 -15.61 1.36
CA SER A 441 -19.23 -17.03 1.17
C SER A 441 -18.01 -17.23 0.27
N SER A 442 -17.81 -16.33 -0.71
CA SER A 442 -16.65 -16.31 -1.60
C SER A 442 -15.34 -16.02 -0.86
N THR A 443 -15.35 -15.12 0.13
CA THR A 443 -14.19 -14.86 1.01
C THR A 443 -13.85 -16.11 1.83
N GLY A 444 -14.87 -16.82 2.34
CA GLY A 444 -14.68 -18.07 3.03
C GLY A 444 -14.05 -19.15 2.16
N LYS A 445 -14.55 -19.31 0.94
CA LYS A 445 -13.98 -20.24 -0.05
C LYS A 445 -12.52 -19.90 -0.37
N TYR A 446 -12.24 -18.63 -0.68
CA TYR A 446 -10.86 -18.16 -0.90
C TYR A 446 -9.96 -18.53 0.28
N THR A 447 -10.36 -18.19 1.50
CA THR A 447 -9.55 -18.46 2.69
C THR A 447 -9.25 -19.95 2.86
N LYS A 448 -10.25 -20.81 2.65
CA LYS A 448 -10.10 -22.26 2.75
C LYS A 448 -9.16 -22.83 1.69
N ASP A 449 -9.42 -22.52 0.43
CA ASP A 449 -8.69 -23.10 -0.71
C ASP A 449 -7.25 -22.59 -0.73
N PHE A 450 -7.05 -21.31 -0.48
CA PHE A 450 -5.73 -20.69 -0.49
C PHE A 450 -4.89 -21.08 0.73
N SER A 451 -5.46 -21.20 1.92
CA SER A 451 -4.73 -21.70 3.09
C SER A 451 -4.30 -23.15 2.93
N ALA A 452 -5.13 -24.01 2.32
CA ALA A 452 -4.74 -25.38 1.97
C ALA A 452 -3.56 -25.41 0.99
N PHE A 453 -3.59 -24.57 -0.03
CA PHE A 453 -2.51 -24.41 -1.00
C PHE A 453 -1.18 -24.03 -0.35
N VAL A 454 -1.20 -23.06 0.57
CA VAL A 454 0.01 -22.57 1.26
C VAL A 454 0.56 -23.62 2.23
N LYS A 455 -0.31 -24.27 3.04
CA LYS A 455 0.10 -25.28 4.03
C LYS A 455 0.77 -26.53 3.40
N GLN A 456 0.45 -26.84 2.14
CA GLN A 456 1.15 -27.90 1.40
C GLN A 456 2.59 -27.52 1.03
N ARG A 457 2.95 -26.24 1.02
CA ARG A 457 4.21 -25.70 0.48
C ARG A 457 5.09 -25.03 1.51
N SER A 458 4.53 -24.61 2.64
CA SER A 458 5.22 -23.88 3.71
C SER A 458 4.90 -24.42 5.09
N SER A 459 5.92 -24.44 5.94
CA SER A 459 5.82 -24.81 7.35
C SER A 459 5.49 -23.61 8.27
N LYS A 460 5.46 -22.40 7.71
CA LYS A 460 5.20 -21.17 8.49
C LYS A 460 3.73 -21.07 8.91
N LEU A 461 3.48 -20.26 9.93
CA LEU A 461 2.12 -19.99 10.38
C LEU A 461 1.33 -19.22 9.35
N LEU A 462 0.00 -19.36 9.37
CA LEU A 462 -0.91 -18.61 8.51
C LEU A 462 -1.86 -17.75 9.32
N TYR A 463 -2.08 -16.51 8.87
CA TYR A 463 -3.04 -15.62 9.50
C TYR A 463 -3.84 -14.81 8.49
N ARG A 464 -4.90 -14.22 8.97
CA ARG A 464 -5.66 -13.16 8.33
C ARG A 464 -5.77 -11.95 9.25
N THR A 465 -5.80 -10.76 8.65
CA THR A 465 -6.10 -9.52 9.36
C THR A 465 -7.55 -9.14 9.12
N ILE A 466 -8.35 -9.05 10.19
CA ILE A 466 -9.78 -8.77 10.18
C ILE A 466 -10.02 -7.35 10.71
N ARG A 467 -10.93 -6.59 10.09
CA ARG A 467 -11.30 -5.25 10.57
C ARG A 467 -12.15 -5.34 11.84
N PHE A 468 -12.01 -4.40 12.75
CA PHE A 468 -12.95 -4.20 13.85
C PHE A 468 -14.35 -3.95 13.29
N GLY A 469 -15.37 -4.44 13.96
CA GLY A 469 -16.75 -4.38 13.50
C GLY A 469 -17.17 -5.54 12.59
N ALA A 470 -16.24 -6.27 11.99
CA ALA A 470 -16.58 -7.42 11.16
C ALA A 470 -17.22 -8.55 11.98
N ASN A 471 -18.18 -9.23 11.38
CA ASN A 471 -18.77 -10.43 11.96
C ASN A 471 -17.79 -11.61 11.91
N ALA A 472 -18.03 -12.63 12.73
CA ALA A 472 -17.25 -13.85 12.65
C ALA A 472 -17.38 -14.47 11.24
N PRO A 473 -16.27 -15.01 10.66
CA PRO A 473 -16.32 -15.61 9.33
C PRO A 473 -17.30 -16.77 9.27
N ASN A 474 -18.12 -16.80 8.23
CA ASN A 474 -19.09 -17.88 7.98
C ASN A 474 -18.44 -19.19 7.48
N SER A 475 -17.12 -19.29 7.49
CA SER A 475 -16.37 -20.40 6.89
C SER A 475 -15.49 -21.11 7.89
N ASP A 476 -15.27 -22.39 7.64
CA ASP A 476 -14.25 -23.16 8.34
C ASP A 476 -12.85 -22.64 8.00
N ASN A 477 -12.31 -21.84 8.91
CA ASN A 477 -10.95 -21.30 8.86
C ASN A 477 -9.95 -22.19 9.61
N SER A 478 -10.18 -23.49 9.64
CA SER A 478 -9.41 -24.48 10.41
C SER A 478 -7.91 -24.46 10.12
N GLN A 479 -7.52 -24.04 8.92
CA GLN A 479 -6.10 -24.02 8.49
C GLN A 479 -5.36 -22.72 8.86
N LEU A 480 -6.05 -21.68 9.31
CA LEU A 480 -5.41 -20.50 9.88
C LEU A 480 -4.92 -20.79 11.31
N ASP A 481 -3.72 -20.32 11.64
CA ASP A 481 -3.14 -20.55 12.96
C ASP A 481 -3.56 -19.48 13.97
N PHE A 482 -3.70 -18.21 13.53
CA PHE A 482 -4.11 -17.09 14.37
C PHE A 482 -4.77 -15.97 13.57
N TYR A 483 -5.28 -14.95 14.27
CA TYR A 483 -5.87 -13.75 13.67
C TYR A 483 -5.16 -12.48 14.15
N ILE A 484 -5.07 -11.49 13.25
CA ILE A 484 -4.76 -10.11 13.62
C ILE A 484 -6.05 -9.30 13.45
N PHE A 485 -6.40 -8.48 14.43
CA PHE A 485 -7.55 -7.58 14.38
C PHE A 485 -7.12 -6.15 14.24
N ARG A 486 -7.54 -5.47 13.17
CA ARG A 486 -7.17 -4.09 12.87
C ARG A 486 -8.27 -3.13 13.29
N SER A 487 -7.94 -2.17 14.15
CA SER A 487 -8.78 -1.00 14.39
C SER A 487 -8.89 -0.16 13.11
N THR A 488 -10.11 0.17 12.71
CA THR A 488 -10.39 0.95 11.50
C THR A 488 -10.39 2.44 11.73
N ARG A 489 -10.36 2.88 12.99
CA ARG A 489 -10.56 4.29 13.36
C ARG A 489 -9.25 4.95 13.76
N GLN A 490 -8.56 5.47 12.78
CA GLN A 490 -7.26 6.11 12.99
C GLN A 490 -7.36 7.54 13.56
N VAL A 491 -8.54 8.12 13.64
CA VAL A 491 -8.78 9.50 14.13
C VAL A 491 -9.57 9.54 15.44
N SER A 492 -10.38 8.51 15.73
CA SER A 492 -11.24 8.47 16.94
C SER A 492 -10.41 8.29 18.23
N ASP A 493 -10.77 9.03 19.28
CA ASP A 493 -10.17 8.94 20.62
C ASP A 493 -10.98 8.07 21.60
N ASN A 494 -12.06 7.44 21.14
CA ASN A 494 -12.94 6.73 22.07
C ASN A 494 -12.42 5.32 22.37
N ILE A 495 -11.53 5.23 23.36
CA ILE A 495 -10.98 3.96 23.84
C ILE A 495 -12.06 3.01 24.39
N ASP A 496 -13.20 3.52 24.91
CA ASP A 496 -14.28 2.68 25.45
C ASP A 496 -14.93 1.84 24.35
N ARG A 497 -14.99 2.36 23.14
CA ARG A 497 -15.49 1.63 21.99
C ARG A 497 -14.51 0.52 21.58
N GLU A 498 -13.22 0.81 21.57
CA GLU A 498 -12.17 -0.17 21.30
C GLU A 498 -12.21 -1.30 22.35
N ILE A 499 -12.40 -0.95 23.63
CA ILE A 499 -12.55 -1.93 24.73
C ILE A 499 -13.75 -2.85 24.48
N LYS A 500 -14.90 -2.30 24.09
CA LYS A 500 -16.10 -3.09 23.79
C LYS A 500 -15.85 -4.03 22.60
N GLU A 501 -15.16 -3.54 21.58
CA GLU A 501 -14.87 -4.32 20.39
C GLU A 501 -13.87 -5.45 20.67
N VAL A 502 -12.81 -5.20 21.42
CA VAL A 502 -11.85 -6.23 21.85
C VAL A 502 -12.56 -7.34 22.62
N LYS A 503 -13.49 -7.01 23.55
CA LYS A 503 -14.28 -8.01 24.28
C LYS A 503 -15.24 -8.78 23.37
N ARG A 504 -15.84 -8.12 22.37
CA ARG A 504 -16.69 -8.78 21.37
C ARG A 504 -15.88 -9.78 20.53
N ILE A 505 -14.70 -9.38 20.07
CA ILE A 505 -13.79 -10.21 19.28
C ILE A 505 -13.36 -11.42 20.11
N GLU A 506 -12.93 -11.22 21.35
CA GLU A 506 -12.53 -12.31 22.25
C GLU A 506 -13.60 -13.39 22.37
N LYS A 507 -14.86 -12.98 22.52
CA LYS A 507 -15.99 -13.90 22.61
C LYS A 507 -16.35 -14.58 21.29
N SER A 508 -16.16 -13.89 20.15
CA SER A 508 -16.57 -14.38 18.82
C SER A 508 -15.53 -15.27 18.15
N PHE A 509 -14.26 -15.18 18.55
CA PHE A 509 -13.12 -15.86 17.93
C PHE A 509 -12.36 -16.76 18.92
N GLU A 510 -13.07 -17.43 19.78
CA GLU A 510 -12.49 -18.38 20.74
C GLU A 510 -11.70 -19.51 20.04
N GLY A 511 -10.61 -19.95 20.65
CA GLY A 511 -9.85 -21.12 20.22
C GLY A 511 -8.72 -20.84 19.22
N LYS A 512 -8.36 -19.57 18.99
CA LYS A 512 -7.14 -19.19 18.25
C LYS A 512 -6.45 -17.96 18.89
N PRO A 513 -5.12 -17.85 18.80
CA PRO A 513 -4.41 -16.67 19.27
C PRO A 513 -4.89 -15.40 18.57
N LEU A 514 -5.05 -14.32 19.34
CA LEU A 514 -5.48 -13.03 18.85
C LEU A 514 -4.35 -12.01 19.03
N ILE A 515 -4.05 -11.28 17.95
CA ILE A 515 -3.13 -10.15 17.94
C ILE A 515 -3.93 -8.92 17.52
N PHE A 516 -3.67 -7.76 18.12
CA PHE A 516 -4.38 -6.53 17.81
C PHE A 516 -3.48 -5.52 17.12
N LEU A 517 -3.93 -4.99 15.98
CA LEU A 517 -3.24 -3.97 15.20
C LEU A 517 -4.00 -2.66 15.35
N PHE A 518 -3.30 -1.61 15.77
CA PHE A 518 -3.87 -0.30 16.02
C PHE A 518 -2.89 0.82 15.73
N GLY A 519 -3.42 1.97 15.37
CA GLY A 519 -2.65 3.16 15.09
C GLY A 519 -3.54 4.40 15.09
N LYS A 520 -2.90 5.57 15.09
CA LYS A 520 -3.60 6.84 15.09
C LYS A 520 -2.84 7.85 14.25
N LEU A 521 -3.55 8.55 13.37
CA LEU A 521 -3.00 9.64 12.56
C LEU A 521 -2.70 10.86 13.43
N VAL A 522 -1.66 11.59 13.03
CA VAL A 522 -1.21 12.82 13.68
C VAL A 522 -1.09 13.93 12.64
N GLN A 523 -1.49 15.14 12.98
CA GLN A 523 -1.13 16.32 12.20
C GLN A 523 0.32 16.70 12.44
N THR A 524 1.04 17.00 11.36
CA THR A 524 2.43 17.45 11.45
C THR A 524 2.54 18.69 12.34
N ASN A 525 3.48 18.69 13.27
CA ASN A 525 3.75 19.78 14.22
C ASN A 525 2.62 20.14 15.21
N ASN A 526 1.57 19.32 15.32
CA ASN A 526 0.52 19.52 16.30
C ASN A 526 0.94 19.01 17.69
N LYS A 527 1.21 19.94 18.62
CA LYS A 527 1.59 19.73 20.01
C LYS A 527 0.61 20.38 20.99
N ASN A 528 -0.67 20.41 20.67
CA ASN A 528 -1.71 21.07 21.46
C ASN A 528 -2.07 20.31 22.76
N GLY A 529 -1.50 19.15 23.01
CA GLY A 529 -1.84 18.25 24.10
C GLY A 529 -2.91 17.23 23.70
N TYR A 530 -3.11 16.20 24.54
CA TYR A 530 -3.99 15.07 24.19
C TYR A 530 -5.49 15.42 24.16
N SER A 531 -5.90 16.62 24.53
CA SER A 531 -7.26 17.13 24.29
C SER A 531 -7.54 17.38 22.79
N ASP A 532 -6.48 17.63 21.98
CA ASP A 532 -6.58 17.69 20.54
C ASP A 532 -6.39 16.29 19.93
N PRO A 533 -7.42 15.70 19.28
CA PRO A 533 -7.37 14.35 18.80
C PRO A 533 -6.31 14.09 17.73
N LEU A 534 -5.80 15.12 17.05
CA LEU A 534 -4.77 14.99 16.03
C LEU A 534 -3.36 15.41 16.51
N SER A 535 -3.16 15.59 17.81
CA SER A 535 -1.86 15.92 18.38
C SER A 535 -0.96 14.69 18.57
N ALA A 536 0.35 14.94 18.70
CA ALA A 536 1.33 13.91 19.02
C ALA A 536 1.08 13.29 20.42
N GLU A 537 0.59 14.09 21.37
CA GLU A 537 0.22 13.65 22.71
C GLU A 537 -1.03 12.73 22.69
N ALA A 538 -2.00 13.02 21.84
CA ALA A 538 -3.18 12.18 21.66
C ALA A 538 -2.81 10.82 21.05
N GLN A 539 -1.90 10.78 20.08
CA GLN A 539 -1.36 9.52 19.56
C GLN A 539 -0.66 8.71 20.67
N ALA A 540 0.24 9.35 21.40
CA ALA A 540 0.96 8.67 22.48
C ALA A 540 0.02 8.14 23.58
N LYS A 541 -1.00 8.91 23.96
CA LYS A 541 -2.04 8.50 24.91
C LYS A 541 -2.84 7.31 24.40
N TYR A 542 -3.32 7.36 23.17
CA TYR A 542 -4.09 6.28 22.55
C TYR A 542 -3.28 4.97 22.51
N LEU A 543 -2.02 5.03 22.07
CA LEU A 543 -1.14 3.86 22.01
C LEU A 543 -0.87 3.27 23.40
N ARG A 544 -0.66 4.13 24.42
CA ARG A 544 -0.49 3.71 25.81
C ARG A 544 -1.72 2.99 26.35
N ASP A 545 -2.88 3.60 26.18
CA ASP A 545 -4.14 3.10 26.75
C ASP A 545 -4.52 1.77 26.09
N PHE A 546 -4.31 1.65 24.77
CA PHE A 546 -4.55 0.41 24.05
C PHE A 546 -3.53 -0.69 24.40
N TYR A 547 -2.24 -0.34 24.53
CA TYR A 547 -1.23 -1.30 25.01
C TYR A 547 -1.61 -1.90 26.36
N LYS A 548 -2.00 -1.04 27.32
CA LYS A 548 -2.41 -1.48 28.66
C LYS A 548 -3.63 -2.39 28.61
N LEU A 549 -4.59 -2.11 27.74
CA LEU A 549 -5.75 -2.96 27.50
C LEU A 549 -5.33 -4.37 27.01
N ILE A 550 -4.48 -4.44 26.00
CA ILE A 550 -4.07 -5.73 25.44
C ILE A 550 -3.16 -6.50 26.39
N LYS A 551 -2.24 -5.83 27.09
CA LYS A 551 -1.34 -6.46 28.06
C LYS A 551 -2.08 -7.04 29.28
N SER A 552 -3.23 -6.47 29.66
CA SER A 552 -4.07 -6.97 30.76
C SER A 552 -4.88 -8.21 30.43
N GLY A 553 -5.01 -8.58 29.15
CA GLY A 553 -5.75 -9.77 28.70
C GLY A 553 -4.84 -10.96 28.35
N THR A 554 -5.46 -12.05 27.92
CA THR A 554 -4.76 -13.30 27.51
C THR A 554 -4.61 -13.36 26.00
N TYR A 555 -4.03 -12.30 25.41
CA TYR A 555 -3.82 -12.17 23.96
C TYR A 555 -2.40 -12.52 23.55
N ALA A 556 -2.19 -12.91 22.28
CA ALA A 556 -0.89 -13.27 21.75
C ALA A 556 0.03 -12.06 21.51
N GLY A 557 -0.52 -10.85 21.48
CA GLY A 557 0.28 -9.63 21.32
C GLY A 557 -0.44 -8.50 20.60
N LEU A 558 0.37 -7.55 20.18
CA LEU A 558 -0.11 -6.36 19.48
C LEU A 558 0.87 -5.94 18.37
N VAL A 559 0.36 -5.18 17.40
CA VAL A 559 1.12 -4.53 16.34
C VAL A 559 0.71 -3.07 16.28
N VAL A 560 1.68 -2.16 16.32
CA VAL A 560 1.42 -0.72 16.15
C VAL A 560 1.51 -0.35 14.67
N TRP A 561 0.55 0.39 14.18
CA TRP A 561 0.55 0.96 12.85
C TRP A 561 0.95 2.44 12.98
N SER A 562 2.16 2.84 12.61
CA SER A 562 3.28 2.11 12.02
C SER A 562 4.60 2.54 12.69
N TYR A 563 5.71 1.89 12.34
CA TYR A 563 7.03 2.37 12.75
C TYR A 563 7.32 3.74 12.14
N ASN A 564 7.19 3.85 10.82
CA ASN A 564 7.45 5.08 10.08
C ASN A 564 6.23 5.54 9.28
N ASP A 565 6.17 6.85 9.03
CA ASP A 565 5.29 7.40 8.01
C ASP A 565 5.63 6.85 6.63
N TYR A 566 4.64 6.83 5.75
CA TYR A 566 4.82 6.35 4.38
C TYR A 566 3.93 7.14 3.40
N SER A 567 4.33 7.16 2.13
CA SER A 567 3.57 7.81 1.07
C SER A 567 2.36 6.96 0.68
N ILE A 568 1.22 7.60 0.57
CA ILE A 568 -0.03 6.99 0.12
C ILE A 568 -0.39 7.44 -1.29
N ARG A 569 -1.14 6.59 -1.98
CA ARG A 569 -1.52 6.83 -3.38
C ARG A 569 -2.53 7.96 -3.52
N ARG A 570 -3.44 8.08 -2.57
CA ARG A 570 -4.53 9.06 -2.60
C ARG A 570 -4.41 10.03 -1.44
N PRO A 571 -4.66 11.33 -1.66
CA PRO A 571 -4.70 12.30 -0.57
C PRO A 571 -5.73 11.91 0.49
N ILE A 572 -5.43 12.18 1.75
CA ILE A 572 -6.35 12.02 2.88
C ILE A 572 -6.68 13.38 3.47
N PHE A 573 -7.91 13.54 3.93
CA PHE A 573 -8.41 14.83 4.43
C PHE A 573 -7.92 15.21 5.84
N THR A 574 -7.29 14.27 6.55
CA THR A 574 -6.97 14.42 7.98
C THR A 574 -5.74 15.27 8.27
N THR A 575 -4.85 15.49 7.31
CA THR A 575 -3.50 16.03 7.57
C THR A 575 -3.40 17.54 7.65
N ASN A 576 -4.35 18.31 7.15
CA ASN A 576 -4.33 19.78 7.09
C ASN A 576 -3.05 20.37 6.46
N SER A 577 -2.45 19.68 5.52
CA SER A 577 -1.27 20.18 4.79
C SER A 577 -1.25 19.61 3.38
N PRO A 578 -1.15 20.45 2.35
CA PRO A 578 -1.07 20.00 0.95
C PRO A 578 0.11 19.05 0.72
N ASP A 579 1.26 19.33 1.35
CA ASP A 579 2.47 18.50 1.22
C ASP A 579 2.37 17.17 1.97
N ALA A 580 1.55 17.11 3.02
CA ALA A 580 1.35 15.93 3.85
C ALA A 580 0.08 15.13 3.47
N SER A 581 -0.78 15.62 2.59
CA SER A 581 -2.03 14.94 2.22
C SER A 581 -1.80 13.56 1.59
N LYS A 582 -0.64 13.35 0.97
CA LYS A 582 -0.21 12.05 0.40
C LYS A 582 0.73 11.27 1.32
N ILE A 583 0.71 11.54 2.61
CA ILE A 583 1.50 10.82 3.62
C ILE A 583 0.58 10.31 4.71
N ALA A 584 0.64 9.02 5.01
CA ALA A 584 0.02 8.48 6.21
C ALA A 584 0.92 8.80 7.42
N THR A 585 0.50 9.77 8.22
CA THR A 585 1.25 10.28 9.38
C THR A 585 0.94 9.49 10.66
N SER A 586 0.90 8.18 10.57
CA SER A 586 0.63 7.28 11.70
C SER A 586 1.89 6.76 12.39
N GLY A 587 3.07 7.01 11.81
CA GLY A 587 4.34 6.49 12.27
C GLY A 587 4.76 6.98 13.66
N LEU A 588 5.52 6.15 14.37
CA LEU A 588 6.27 6.56 15.55
C LEU A 588 7.42 7.52 15.19
N VAL A 589 7.93 7.38 13.98
CA VAL A 589 8.88 8.29 13.34
C VAL A 589 8.31 8.82 12.03
N ASP A 590 8.74 10.00 11.61
CA ASP A 590 8.34 10.56 10.31
C ASP A 590 9.08 9.88 9.13
N VAL A 591 8.84 10.35 7.91
CA VAL A 591 9.48 9.82 6.68
C VAL A 591 11.01 9.99 6.68
N PHE A 592 11.57 10.89 7.51
CA PHE A 592 13.01 11.13 7.66
C PHE A 592 13.59 10.48 8.92
N ARG A 593 12.79 9.64 9.62
CA ARG A 593 13.15 8.95 10.88
C ARG A 593 13.29 9.89 12.10
N ASN A 594 12.75 11.11 12.07
CA ASN A 594 12.61 11.93 13.28
C ASN A 594 11.58 11.31 14.20
N THR A 595 11.95 11.12 15.47
CA THR A 595 11.09 10.48 16.47
C THR A 595 9.98 11.40 16.96
N ARG A 596 8.79 10.84 17.18
CA ARG A 596 7.65 11.48 17.84
C ARG A 596 7.57 11.09 19.32
N LEU A 597 6.73 11.77 20.09
CA LEU A 597 6.44 11.42 21.48
C LEU A 597 5.92 9.98 21.64
N SER A 598 5.18 9.51 20.64
CA SER A 598 4.69 8.13 20.57
C SER A 598 5.82 7.09 20.49
N TYR A 599 6.97 7.43 19.88
CA TYR A 599 8.16 6.56 19.89
C TYR A 599 8.65 6.35 21.32
N THR A 600 8.88 7.42 22.07
CA THR A 600 9.33 7.35 23.48
C THR A 600 8.31 6.63 24.36
N MET A 601 7.00 6.84 24.10
CA MET A 601 5.93 6.15 24.82
C MET A 601 5.98 4.63 24.58
N ILE A 602 6.05 4.19 23.31
CA ILE A 602 6.10 2.77 22.99
C ILE A 602 7.40 2.13 23.47
N GLN A 603 8.54 2.87 23.44
CA GLN A 603 9.80 2.41 23.98
C GLN A 603 9.69 2.10 25.48
N ALA A 604 9.13 3.03 26.26
CA ALA A 604 8.91 2.83 27.67
C ALA A 604 7.97 1.63 27.96
N LEU A 605 6.88 1.51 27.21
CA LEU A 605 5.92 0.42 27.37
C LEU A 605 6.50 -0.95 26.99
N PHE A 606 7.25 -1.03 25.91
CA PHE A 606 7.83 -2.30 25.45
C PHE A 606 8.99 -2.78 26.34
N ASN A 607 9.75 -1.84 26.91
CA ASN A 607 10.86 -2.14 27.84
C ASN A 607 10.40 -2.17 29.31
N GLU A 608 9.08 -2.00 29.58
CA GLU A 608 8.50 -1.98 30.93
C GLU A 608 9.10 -0.87 31.84
N GLU A 609 9.40 0.27 31.21
CA GLU A 609 9.89 1.48 31.85
C GLU A 609 8.73 2.41 32.24
N ARG A 610 9.05 3.51 32.95
CA ARG A 610 8.06 4.49 33.39
C ARG A 610 7.53 5.29 32.20
N ASP A 611 6.19 5.38 32.08
CA ASP A 611 5.51 6.13 31.03
C ASP A 611 5.95 7.61 31.01
N PRO A 612 6.24 8.20 29.85
CA PRO A 612 6.44 9.63 29.70
C PRO A 612 5.19 10.43 30.11
N LEU A 613 5.39 11.60 30.74
CA LEU A 613 4.29 12.49 31.08
C LEU A 613 3.66 13.09 29.81
N LEU A 614 2.34 13.05 29.75
CA LEU A 614 1.56 13.60 28.64
C LEU A 614 0.88 14.90 29.07
N ARG A 615 1.03 15.94 28.27
CA ARG A 615 0.32 17.22 28.48
C ARG A 615 -1.14 17.09 28.02
N ALA A 616 -2.10 17.52 28.85
CA ALA A 616 -3.53 17.50 28.51
C ALA A 616 -3.87 18.51 27.42
N GLY A 617 -3.37 19.75 27.58
CA GLY A 617 -3.77 20.86 26.71
C GLY A 617 -5.16 21.40 27.05
N THR A 618 -5.57 22.41 26.33
CA THR A 618 -6.87 23.08 26.48
C THR A 618 -7.64 23.18 25.16
N TYR A 619 -7.34 22.28 24.24
CA TYR A 619 -8.01 22.29 22.93
C TYR A 619 -9.50 22.00 23.08
N SER A 620 -10.30 22.86 22.50
CA SER A 620 -11.73 22.63 22.27
C SER A 620 -12.03 22.90 20.81
N GLU A 621 -12.72 21.98 20.18
CA GLU A 621 -13.12 22.16 18.79
C GLU A 621 -14.11 23.31 18.68
N SER A 622 -13.65 24.44 18.16
CA SER A 622 -14.51 25.61 17.92
C SER A 622 -15.19 25.49 16.56
N MET A 623 -16.49 25.78 16.53
CA MET A 623 -17.20 25.87 15.27
C MET A 623 -16.60 27.01 14.42
N PRO A 624 -16.30 26.76 13.11
CA PRO A 624 -15.81 27.83 12.25
C PRO A 624 -16.83 28.98 12.14
N ILE A 625 -16.43 30.16 12.59
CA ILE A 625 -17.30 31.36 12.63
C ILE A 625 -17.87 31.70 11.24
N GLY A 626 -17.15 31.35 10.16
CA GLY A 626 -17.57 31.59 8.78
C GLY A 626 -18.95 31.07 8.43
N PHE A 627 -19.34 29.87 8.95
CA PHE A 627 -20.69 29.31 8.71
C PHE A 627 -21.79 30.22 9.29
N VAL A 628 -21.61 30.66 10.53
CA VAL A 628 -22.61 31.47 11.24
C VAL A 628 -22.69 32.87 10.63
N VAL A 629 -21.54 33.52 10.42
CA VAL A 629 -21.49 34.87 9.89
C VAL A 629 -22.07 34.95 8.49
N LEU A 630 -21.59 34.11 7.56
CA LEU A 630 -22.10 34.13 6.18
C LEU A 630 -23.56 33.71 6.11
N GLY A 631 -23.97 32.70 6.89
CA GLY A 631 -25.36 32.25 6.91
C GLY A 631 -26.32 33.31 7.50
N LEU A 632 -25.95 33.97 8.59
CA LEU A 632 -26.76 35.06 9.17
C LEU A 632 -26.83 36.27 8.26
N VAL A 633 -25.68 36.73 7.74
CA VAL A 633 -25.63 37.86 6.80
C VAL A 633 -26.52 37.59 5.58
N ALA A 634 -26.41 36.39 4.99
CA ALA A 634 -27.25 36.02 3.86
C ALA A 634 -28.73 35.95 4.22
N THR A 635 -29.07 35.39 5.40
CA THR A 635 -30.46 35.31 5.87
C THR A 635 -31.05 36.68 6.05
N PHE A 636 -30.34 37.58 6.77
CA PHE A 636 -30.84 38.95 6.98
C PHE A 636 -30.91 39.74 5.67
N ALA A 637 -29.94 39.61 4.79
CA ALA A 637 -29.95 40.28 3.48
C ALA A 637 -31.14 39.81 2.62
N PHE A 638 -31.40 38.49 2.61
CA PHE A 638 -32.55 37.93 1.90
C PHE A 638 -33.89 38.41 2.50
N LEU A 639 -34.05 38.41 3.82
CA LEU A 639 -35.25 38.94 4.50
C LEU A 639 -35.43 40.43 4.25
N PHE A 640 -34.34 41.21 4.28
CA PHE A 640 -34.39 42.64 3.95
C PHE A 640 -34.84 42.84 2.51
N MET A 641 -34.35 42.06 1.54
CA MET A 641 -34.79 42.15 0.14
C MET A 641 -36.28 41.83 -0.02
N ILE A 642 -36.79 40.78 0.66
CA ILE A 642 -38.22 40.46 0.65
C ILE A 642 -39.06 41.60 1.29
N SER A 643 -38.58 42.21 2.37
CA SER A 643 -39.32 43.28 3.06
C SER A 643 -39.37 44.55 2.24
N ARG A 644 -38.28 44.94 1.57
CA ARG A 644 -38.15 46.21 0.85
C ARG A 644 -38.65 46.18 -0.59
N LEU A 645 -38.49 45.06 -1.29
CA LEU A 645 -38.82 44.96 -2.72
C LEU A 645 -40.19 44.29 -2.93
N ARG A 646 -41.26 45.11 -3.00
CA ARG A 646 -42.65 44.62 -3.13
C ARG A 646 -42.80 43.66 -4.32
N ARG A 647 -42.32 44.02 -5.51
CA ARG A 647 -42.41 43.16 -6.71
C ARG A 647 -41.67 41.82 -6.53
N PHE A 648 -40.47 41.87 -5.93
CA PHE A 648 -39.70 40.63 -5.64
C PHE A 648 -40.47 39.70 -4.69
N ARG A 649 -41.07 40.24 -3.62
CA ARG A 649 -41.94 39.49 -2.69
C ARG A 649 -43.14 38.88 -3.40
N GLU A 650 -43.80 39.61 -4.28
CA GLU A 650 -44.92 39.08 -5.07
C GLU A 650 -44.49 37.91 -5.97
N TYR A 651 -43.30 38.03 -6.62
CA TYR A 651 -42.74 36.94 -7.42
C TYR A 651 -42.36 35.71 -6.59
N VAL A 652 -41.74 35.87 -5.41
CA VAL A 652 -41.43 34.77 -4.48
C VAL A 652 -42.70 34.03 -4.07
N VAL A 653 -43.75 34.77 -3.66
CA VAL A 653 -45.01 34.15 -3.28
C VAL A 653 -45.67 33.44 -4.46
N ARG A 654 -45.65 34.01 -5.65
CA ARG A 654 -46.23 33.39 -6.87
C ARG A 654 -45.44 32.15 -7.27
N ALA A 655 -44.11 32.18 -7.26
CA ALA A 655 -43.26 31.05 -7.61
C ALA A 655 -43.43 29.88 -6.64
N LEU A 656 -43.76 30.12 -5.36
CA LEU A 656 -43.98 29.08 -4.38
C LEU A 656 -45.41 28.52 -4.40
N LEU A 657 -46.42 29.42 -4.36
CA LEU A 657 -47.81 29.04 -4.18
C LEU A 657 -48.57 28.81 -5.49
N ARG A 658 -48.18 29.49 -6.58
CA ARG A 658 -48.82 29.41 -7.91
C ARG A 658 -47.79 29.24 -9.02
N PRO A 659 -46.97 28.18 -8.98
CA PRO A 659 -45.83 28.01 -9.88
C PRO A 659 -46.19 27.94 -11.37
N TYR A 660 -47.35 27.36 -11.72
CA TYR A 660 -47.81 27.32 -13.10
C TYR A 660 -47.97 28.71 -13.69
N ASN A 661 -48.74 29.60 -13.00
CA ASN A 661 -48.98 30.96 -13.44
C ASN A 661 -47.70 31.78 -13.50
N PHE A 662 -46.77 31.54 -12.58
CA PHE A 662 -45.48 32.22 -12.57
C PHE A 662 -44.64 31.88 -13.83
N TYR A 663 -44.57 30.59 -14.17
CA TYR A 663 -43.82 30.13 -15.35
C TYR A 663 -44.54 30.43 -16.67
N ALA A 664 -45.89 30.52 -16.68
CA ALA A 664 -46.62 30.96 -17.83
C ALA A 664 -46.35 32.46 -18.16
N ASP A 665 -46.19 33.32 -17.16
CA ASP A 665 -45.78 34.72 -17.38
C ASP A 665 -44.38 34.84 -18.03
N ILE A 666 -43.47 33.90 -17.73
CA ILE A 666 -42.13 33.84 -18.38
C ILE A 666 -42.31 33.44 -19.84
N ARG A 667 -43.11 32.42 -20.13
CA ARG A 667 -43.45 32.03 -21.51
C ARG A 667 -44.04 33.20 -22.31
N ASP A 668 -44.90 33.94 -21.69
CA ASP A 668 -45.60 35.10 -22.32
C ASP A 668 -44.76 36.38 -22.36
N GLN A 669 -43.43 36.26 -22.04
CA GLN A 669 -42.44 37.35 -22.04
C GLN A 669 -42.83 38.54 -21.13
N ARG A 670 -43.58 38.30 -20.05
CA ARG A 670 -43.87 39.29 -19.02
C ARG A 670 -42.63 39.44 -18.15
N ILE A 671 -41.88 40.50 -18.34
CA ILE A 671 -40.49 40.71 -17.96
C ILE A 671 -40.28 40.56 -16.44
N LEU A 672 -39.52 39.53 -16.01
CA LEU A 672 -38.84 39.43 -14.72
C LEU A 672 -37.49 40.17 -14.78
N SER A 673 -37.11 40.85 -13.72
CA SER A 673 -35.81 41.55 -13.66
C SER A 673 -34.65 40.53 -13.60
N LEU A 674 -33.71 40.64 -14.57
CA LEU A 674 -32.50 39.79 -14.62
C LEU A 674 -31.68 39.96 -13.33
N SER A 675 -31.56 41.20 -12.81
CA SER A 675 -30.78 41.47 -11.61
C SER A 675 -31.35 40.75 -10.38
N GLN A 676 -32.69 40.72 -10.25
CA GLN A 676 -33.34 40.00 -9.14
C GLN A 676 -33.12 38.48 -9.24
N THR A 677 -33.12 37.94 -10.45
CA THR A 677 -32.85 36.50 -10.68
C THR A 677 -31.38 36.16 -10.37
N VAL A 678 -30.43 36.97 -10.78
CA VAL A 678 -28.99 36.78 -10.46
C VAL A 678 -28.76 36.86 -8.96
N VAL A 679 -29.31 37.88 -8.29
CA VAL A 679 -29.19 38.02 -6.82
C VAL A 679 -29.82 36.81 -6.10
N LEU A 680 -31.01 36.36 -6.55
CA LEU A 680 -31.63 35.16 -6.01
C LEU A 680 -30.75 33.92 -6.21
N GLY A 681 -30.14 33.79 -7.41
CA GLY A 681 -29.15 32.73 -7.71
C GLY A 681 -27.97 32.72 -6.76
N ILE A 682 -27.44 33.91 -6.42
CA ILE A 682 -26.34 34.04 -5.44
C ILE A 682 -26.76 33.54 -4.05
N PHE A 683 -27.95 33.88 -3.56
CA PHE A 683 -28.43 33.37 -2.26
C PHE A 683 -28.63 31.86 -2.25
N ILE A 684 -29.16 31.30 -3.33
CA ILE A 684 -29.34 29.86 -3.48
C ILE A 684 -27.98 29.17 -3.55
N SER A 685 -27.05 29.68 -4.36
CA SER A 685 -25.70 29.16 -4.46
C SER A 685 -24.97 29.21 -3.13
N LEU A 686 -25.14 30.28 -2.36
CA LEU A 686 -24.56 30.39 -1.02
C LEU A 686 -25.18 29.39 -0.04
N THR A 687 -26.48 29.11 -0.15
CA THR A 687 -27.14 28.08 0.66
C THR A 687 -26.56 26.70 0.34
N VAL A 688 -26.37 26.35 -0.91
CA VAL A 688 -25.74 25.12 -1.34
C VAL A 688 -24.28 25.05 -0.87
N GLY A 689 -23.57 26.18 -0.98
CA GLY A 689 -22.19 26.32 -0.48
C GLY A 689 -22.08 26.04 1.03
N LEU A 690 -22.99 26.59 1.84
CA LEU A 690 -23.03 26.32 3.28
C LEU A 690 -23.32 24.85 3.58
N ILE A 691 -24.28 24.23 2.90
CA ILE A 691 -24.66 22.82 3.10
C ILE A 691 -23.47 21.88 2.74
N LEU A 692 -22.93 22.03 1.53
CA LEU A 692 -21.85 21.14 1.07
C LEU A 692 -20.56 21.36 1.87
N SER A 693 -20.22 22.61 2.22
CA SER A 693 -19.06 22.86 3.08
C SER A 693 -19.23 22.28 4.48
N ALA A 694 -20.45 22.20 5.03
CA ALA A 694 -20.68 21.54 6.32
C ALA A 694 -20.43 20.02 6.24
N PHE A 695 -20.82 19.37 5.14
CA PHE A 695 -20.50 17.97 4.91
C PHE A 695 -19.01 17.72 4.72
N LEU A 696 -18.32 18.56 3.95
CA LEU A 696 -16.88 18.46 3.79
C LEU A 696 -16.15 18.66 5.12
N TYR A 697 -16.61 19.62 5.94
CA TYR A 697 -16.03 19.84 7.26
C TYR A 697 -16.15 18.60 8.17
N PHE A 698 -17.27 17.90 8.11
CA PHE A 698 -17.45 16.62 8.81
C PHE A 698 -16.54 15.52 8.23
N ALA A 699 -16.40 15.47 6.90
CA ALA A 699 -15.62 14.45 6.20
C ALA A 699 -14.12 14.46 6.57
N ARG A 700 -13.56 15.62 7.01
CA ARG A 700 -12.15 15.78 7.37
C ARG A 700 -11.65 14.82 8.45
N THR A 701 -12.55 14.32 9.30
CA THR A 701 -12.22 13.41 10.42
C THR A 701 -12.89 12.05 10.29
N ASN A 702 -13.54 11.77 9.17
CA ASN A 702 -14.27 10.52 8.94
C ASN A 702 -13.66 9.75 7.76
N ASN A 703 -12.91 8.69 8.06
CA ASN A 703 -12.20 7.88 7.08
C ASN A 703 -13.15 7.20 6.08
N ASP A 704 -14.34 6.73 6.52
CA ASP A 704 -15.28 6.06 5.61
C ASP A 704 -15.83 7.04 4.56
N VAL A 705 -16.09 8.30 4.98
CA VAL A 705 -16.51 9.37 4.05
C VAL A 705 -15.36 9.76 3.13
N ASP A 706 -14.12 9.86 3.62
CA ASP A 706 -12.94 10.13 2.81
C ASP A 706 -12.73 9.03 1.74
N PHE A 707 -12.91 7.77 2.13
CA PHE A 707 -12.80 6.65 1.21
C PHE A 707 -13.89 6.67 0.14
N LEU A 708 -15.17 6.90 0.52
CA LEU A 708 -16.26 7.06 -0.44
C LEU A 708 -16.01 8.22 -1.41
N PHE A 709 -15.49 9.34 -0.88
CA PHE A 709 -15.12 10.49 -1.69
C PHE A 709 -14.03 10.13 -2.71
N SER A 710 -13.05 9.32 -2.32
CA SER A 710 -11.99 8.83 -3.20
C SER A 710 -12.50 7.90 -4.31
N LEU A 711 -13.59 7.18 -4.08
CA LEU A 711 -14.24 6.35 -5.11
C LEU A 711 -15.02 7.21 -6.12
N ILE A 712 -15.66 8.29 -5.64
CA ILE A 712 -16.45 9.19 -6.49
C ILE A 712 -15.52 10.10 -7.30
N ILE A 713 -14.43 10.59 -6.68
CA ILE A 713 -13.46 11.47 -7.31
C ILE A 713 -12.10 10.75 -7.41
N PRO A 714 -11.86 10.04 -8.51
CA PRO A 714 -10.63 9.25 -8.67
C PRO A 714 -9.39 10.08 -9.02
N TRP A 715 -9.56 11.39 -9.33
CA TRP A 715 -8.46 12.30 -9.69
C TRP A 715 -7.81 12.92 -8.44
N ASN A 716 -6.54 12.62 -8.23
CA ASN A 716 -5.81 13.11 -7.05
C ASN A 716 -5.75 14.64 -6.98
N GLU A 717 -5.59 15.33 -8.11
CA GLU A 717 -5.51 16.78 -8.20
C GLU A 717 -6.80 17.46 -7.71
N VAL A 718 -7.95 16.85 -8.07
CA VAL A 718 -9.26 17.33 -7.61
C VAL A 718 -9.43 17.08 -6.12
N LYS A 719 -8.99 15.90 -5.64
CA LYS A 719 -9.08 15.59 -4.21
C LYS A 719 -8.16 16.49 -3.36
N GLU A 720 -6.95 16.81 -3.85
CA GLU A 720 -6.05 17.79 -3.21
C GLU A 720 -6.66 19.19 -3.15
N PHE A 721 -7.31 19.62 -4.22
CA PHE A 721 -8.03 20.87 -4.23
C PHE A 721 -9.15 20.90 -3.18
N VAL A 722 -9.92 19.82 -3.07
CA VAL A 722 -10.98 19.66 -2.06
C VAL A 722 -10.38 19.59 -0.65
N ASP A 723 -9.25 18.93 -0.44
CA ASP A 723 -8.54 18.89 0.84
C ASP A 723 -8.17 20.29 1.32
N ASN A 724 -7.65 21.14 0.43
CA ASN A 724 -7.37 22.54 0.73
C ASN A 724 -8.63 23.33 1.12
N LEU A 725 -9.79 23.02 0.51
CA LEU A 725 -11.06 23.68 0.84
C LEU A 725 -11.62 23.22 2.20
N ILE A 726 -11.48 21.97 2.54
CA ILE A 726 -12.06 21.36 3.77
C ILE A 726 -11.56 22.06 5.03
N TRP A 727 -10.28 22.42 5.07
CA TRP A 727 -9.66 23.08 6.24
C TRP A 727 -9.91 24.57 6.32
N ASN A 728 -10.35 25.21 5.22
CA ASN A 728 -10.66 26.64 5.15
C ASN A 728 -12.16 26.86 4.87
N SER A 729 -12.98 26.70 5.91
CA SER A 729 -14.45 26.74 5.78
C SER A 729 -15.00 27.96 5.04
N THR A 730 -14.45 29.17 5.27
CA THR A 730 -14.89 30.38 4.56
C THR A 730 -14.57 30.30 3.07
N ILE A 731 -13.37 29.90 2.72
CA ILE A 731 -12.95 29.72 1.31
C ILE A 731 -13.79 28.61 0.67
N SER A 732 -14.04 27.51 1.39
CA SER A 732 -14.90 26.40 0.95
C SER A 732 -16.31 26.90 0.58
N ILE A 733 -16.96 27.63 1.49
CA ILE A 733 -18.32 28.18 1.25
C ILE A 733 -18.35 29.05 0.00
N ILE A 734 -17.39 29.99 -0.13
CA ILE A 734 -17.32 30.91 -1.27
C ILE A 734 -17.04 30.13 -2.58
N SER A 735 -16.05 29.25 -2.58
CA SER A 735 -15.66 28.50 -3.78
C SER A 735 -16.80 27.58 -4.28
N ILE A 736 -17.45 26.85 -3.37
CA ILE A 736 -18.57 25.99 -3.73
C ILE A 736 -19.77 26.83 -4.21
N SER A 737 -20.01 27.99 -3.61
CA SER A 737 -21.06 28.93 -4.08
C SER A 737 -20.80 29.41 -5.51
N ILE A 738 -19.55 29.74 -5.83
CA ILE A 738 -19.17 30.16 -7.19
C ILE A 738 -19.34 28.97 -8.16
N ILE A 739 -18.86 27.79 -7.80
CA ILE A 739 -19.04 26.57 -8.61
C ILE A 739 -20.52 26.29 -8.85
N THR A 740 -21.37 26.38 -7.82
CA THR A 740 -22.82 26.20 -7.94
C THR A 740 -23.46 27.22 -8.92
N MET A 741 -23.02 28.48 -8.85
CA MET A 741 -23.52 29.50 -9.78
C MET A 741 -23.09 29.18 -11.22
N VAL A 742 -21.87 28.76 -11.46
CA VAL A 742 -21.38 28.31 -12.77
C VAL A 742 -22.19 27.11 -13.29
N LEU A 743 -22.48 26.15 -12.38
CA LEU A 743 -23.34 25.00 -12.74
C LEU A 743 -24.77 25.42 -13.10
N PHE A 744 -25.34 26.44 -12.47
CA PHE A 744 -26.64 26.97 -12.90
C PHE A 744 -26.59 27.52 -14.31
N TYR A 745 -25.54 28.27 -14.69
CA TYR A 745 -25.35 28.71 -16.06
C TYR A 745 -25.17 27.54 -17.04
N ALA A 746 -24.36 26.57 -16.71
CA ALA A 746 -24.15 25.39 -17.55
C ALA A 746 -25.46 24.60 -17.76
N PHE A 747 -26.23 24.43 -16.67
CA PHE A 747 -27.50 23.72 -16.76
C PHE A 747 -28.56 24.55 -17.53
N ALA A 748 -28.51 25.90 -17.48
CA ALA A 748 -29.36 26.75 -18.33
C ALA A 748 -29.05 26.56 -19.82
N VAL A 749 -27.76 26.44 -20.19
CA VAL A 749 -27.34 26.09 -21.55
C VAL A 749 -27.90 24.72 -21.95
N PHE A 750 -27.79 23.74 -21.07
CA PHE A 750 -28.28 22.37 -21.30
C PHE A 750 -29.81 22.35 -21.55
N LEU A 751 -30.59 23.05 -20.71
CA LEU A 751 -32.04 23.18 -20.89
C LEU A 751 -32.39 23.89 -22.22
N ARG A 752 -31.59 24.87 -22.62
CA ARG A 752 -31.75 25.53 -23.93
C ARG A 752 -31.51 24.55 -25.09
N LEU A 753 -30.51 23.70 -24.98
CA LEU A 753 -30.27 22.66 -25.99
C LEU A 753 -31.47 21.67 -26.07
N ILE A 754 -32.03 21.27 -24.94
CA ILE A 754 -33.27 20.47 -24.90
C ILE A 754 -34.43 21.21 -25.59
N ALA A 755 -34.60 22.52 -25.37
CA ALA A 755 -35.64 23.29 -26.01
C ALA A 755 -35.51 23.28 -27.55
N ILE A 756 -34.31 23.29 -28.11
CA ILE A 756 -34.03 23.19 -29.53
C ILE A 756 -34.52 21.84 -30.10
N LEU A 757 -34.40 20.74 -29.34
CA LEU A 757 -34.91 19.42 -29.77
C LEU A 757 -36.44 19.45 -29.99
N PHE A 758 -37.17 20.34 -29.33
CA PHE A 758 -38.61 20.54 -29.50
C PHE A 758 -38.95 21.65 -30.50
N ALA A 759 -37.97 22.14 -31.27
CA ALA A 759 -38.12 23.23 -32.23
C ALA A 759 -38.67 24.54 -31.59
N LYS A 760 -38.41 24.76 -30.30
CA LYS A 760 -38.87 25.95 -29.57
C LYS A 760 -37.75 27.01 -29.46
N ARG A 761 -38.08 28.23 -29.75
CA ARG A 761 -37.18 29.38 -29.61
C ARG A 761 -37.27 29.94 -28.17
N VAL A 762 -36.41 29.43 -27.28
CA VAL A 762 -36.33 29.88 -25.88
C VAL A 762 -35.04 30.66 -25.70
N LEU A 763 -35.08 31.79 -25.02
CA LEU A 763 -33.91 32.58 -24.72
C LEU A 763 -33.12 31.93 -23.59
N PHE A 764 -31.79 32.12 -23.55
CA PHE A 764 -30.93 31.65 -22.46
C PHE A 764 -31.40 32.19 -21.08
N TYR A 765 -31.88 33.45 -21.10
CA TYR A 765 -32.40 34.08 -19.91
C TYR A 765 -33.61 33.32 -19.32
N ASP A 766 -34.55 32.85 -20.16
CA ASP A 766 -35.72 32.11 -19.67
C ASP A 766 -35.34 30.80 -19.00
N THR A 767 -34.33 30.07 -19.58
CA THR A 767 -33.84 28.84 -18.98
C THR A 767 -33.08 29.07 -17.69
N PHE A 768 -32.35 30.17 -17.57
CA PHE A 768 -31.71 30.58 -16.33
C PHE A 768 -32.71 30.91 -15.21
N ILE A 769 -33.81 31.62 -15.54
CA ILE A 769 -34.93 31.89 -14.61
C ILE A 769 -35.56 30.59 -14.14
N ILE A 770 -35.85 29.65 -15.07
CA ILE A 770 -36.42 28.34 -14.70
C ILE A 770 -35.59 27.68 -13.61
N ILE A 771 -34.26 27.59 -13.75
CA ILE A 771 -33.40 26.94 -12.80
C ILE A 771 -33.41 27.63 -11.44
N VAL A 772 -33.10 28.94 -11.44
CA VAL A 772 -32.97 29.71 -10.20
C VAL A 772 -34.27 29.76 -9.41
N TRP A 773 -35.40 30.06 -10.06
CA TRP A 773 -36.68 30.17 -9.38
C TRP A 773 -37.28 28.80 -8.99
N SER A 774 -36.94 27.73 -9.70
CA SER A 774 -37.33 26.37 -9.27
C SER A 774 -36.60 25.94 -8.01
N CYS A 775 -35.34 26.39 -7.81
CA CYS A 775 -34.52 26.12 -6.61
C CYS A 775 -34.86 27.08 -5.42
N LEU A 776 -35.78 28.00 -5.56
CA LEU A 776 -36.19 28.95 -4.48
C LEU A 776 -36.48 28.27 -3.13
N PRO A 777 -37.12 27.07 -3.03
CA PRO A 777 -37.34 26.40 -1.77
C PRO A 777 -36.09 26.10 -0.93
N LEU A 778 -34.89 26.05 -1.53
CA LEU A 778 -33.63 25.88 -0.79
C LEU A 778 -33.37 27.00 0.20
N LEU A 779 -33.89 28.20 -0.04
CA LEU A 779 -33.68 29.34 0.86
C LEU A 779 -34.40 29.20 2.21
N PHE A 780 -35.39 28.32 2.33
CA PHE A 780 -35.97 27.97 3.64
C PHE A 780 -34.97 27.21 4.54
N ILE A 781 -33.99 26.57 3.93
CA ILE A 781 -32.94 25.83 4.66
C ILE A 781 -31.77 26.77 5.02
N LEU A 782 -31.67 27.96 4.44
CA LEU A 782 -30.55 28.87 4.66
C LEU A 782 -30.25 29.14 6.15
N PRO A 783 -31.23 29.45 7.02
CA PRO A 783 -30.95 29.63 8.45
C PRO A 783 -30.45 28.35 9.13
N LEU A 784 -30.97 27.19 8.70
CA LEU A 784 -30.56 25.86 9.20
C LEU A 784 -29.14 25.50 8.69
N ALA A 785 -28.81 25.84 7.43
CA ALA A 785 -27.50 25.60 6.85
C ALA A 785 -26.38 26.30 7.62
N ALA A 786 -26.66 27.49 8.21
CA ALA A 786 -25.70 28.22 9.05
C ALA A 786 -25.26 27.42 10.31
N VAL A 787 -26.10 26.53 10.83
CA VAL A 787 -25.84 25.74 12.04
C VAL A 787 -25.70 24.26 11.74
N LEU A 788 -25.72 23.86 10.47
CA LEU A 788 -25.69 22.45 10.04
C LEU A 788 -24.47 21.72 10.56
N VAL A 789 -23.30 22.38 10.65
CA VAL A 789 -22.06 21.83 11.21
C VAL A 789 -22.27 21.31 12.65
N LYS A 790 -23.14 21.94 13.46
CA LYS A 790 -23.47 21.46 14.80
C LYS A 790 -24.42 20.26 14.81
N ILE A 791 -25.24 20.13 13.77
CA ILE A 791 -26.24 19.08 13.66
C ILE A 791 -25.61 17.79 13.15
N VAL A 792 -24.64 17.89 12.25
CA VAL A 792 -23.88 16.75 11.72
C VAL A 792 -22.78 16.35 12.71
N THR A 793 -23.13 15.58 13.73
CA THR A 793 -22.22 15.15 14.81
C THR A 793 -21.90 13.66 14.76
N SER A 794 -22.63 12.90 13.94
CA SER A 794 -22.46 11.45 13.83
C SER A 794 -22.75 10.97 12.41
N THR A 795 -22.28 9.79 12.06
CA THR A 795 -22.56 9.13 10.76
C THR A 795 -24.07 8.89 10.60
N PHE A 796 -24.80 8.60 11.69
CA PHE A 796 -26.23 8.42 11.65
C PHE A 796 -26.99 9.74 11.34
N SER A 797 -26.62 10.85 11.96
CA SER A 797 -27.20 12.16 11.65
C SER A 797 -26.86 12.59 10.21
N LEU A 798 -25.64 12.32 9.74
CA LEU A 798 -25.23 12.54 8.37
C LEU A 798 -26.12 11.77 7.38
N MET A 799 -26.37 10.48 7.63
CA MET A 799 -27.19 9.62 6.77
C MET A 799 -28.63 10.14 6.65
N ILE A 800 -29.26 10.53 7.77
CA ILE A 800 -30.62 11.09 7.77
C ILE A 800 -30.66 12.39 6.97
N ILE A 801 -29.74 13.33 7.25
CA ILE A 801 -29.71 14.63 6.60
C ILE A 801 -29.42 14.47 5.10
N THR A 802 -28.51 13.59 4.72
CA THR A 802 -28.22 13.30 3.32
C THR A 802 -29.45 12.75 2.61
N THR A 803 -30.18 11.83 3.22
CA THR A 803 -31.41 11.26 2.65
C THR A 803 -32.48 12.34 2.43
N LEU A 804 -32.67 13.22 3.41
CA LEU A 804 -33.61 14.35 3.29
C LEU A 804 -33.20 15.34 2.18
N LEU A 805 -31.91 15.64 2.09
CA LEU A 805 -31.38 16.53 1.03
C LEU A 805 -31.51 15.89 -0.36
N VAL A 806 -31.22 14.59 -0.51
CA VAL A 806 -31.43 13.87 -1.78
C VAL A 806 -32.90 13.94 -2.20
N ALA A 807 -33.83 13.65 -1.28
CA ALA A 807 -35.25 13.78 -1.55
C ALA A 807 -35.65 15.21 -1.98
N LEU A 808 -35.11 16.22 -1.31
CA LEU A 808 -35.30 17.62 -1.68
C LEU A 808 -34.72 17.94 -3.08
N PHE A 809 -33.51 17.49 -3.40
CA PHE A 809 -32.92 17.72 -4.73
C PHE A 809 -33.71 17.02 -5.85
N VAL A 810 -34.20 15.80 -5.63
CA VAL A 810 -35.10 15.11 -6.57
C VAL A 810 -36.37 15.90 -6.80
N TRP A 811 -36.95 16.45 -5.72
CA TRP A 811 -38.14 17.30 -5.83
C TRP A 811 -37.87 18.62 -6.57
N LEU A 812 -36.73 19.29 -6.29
CA LEU A 812 -36.31 20.48 -7.01
C LEU A 812 -36.09 20.21 -8.50
N PHE A 813 -35.50 19.09 -8.82
CA PHE A 813 -35.31 18.66 -10.18
C PHE A 813 -36.63 18.43 -10.91
N TYR A 814 -37.60 17.76 -10.25
CA TYR A 814 -38.97 17.63 -10.77
C TYR A 814 -39.59 19.01 -11.03
N ARG A 815 -39.40 19.98 -10.13
CA ARG A 815 -39.87 21.37 -10.32
C ARG A 815 -39.25 22.05 -11.55
N ILE A 816 -37.93 21.82 -11.80
CA ILE A 816 -37.27 22.36 -13.00
C ILE A 816 -37.89 21.76 -14.27
N LEU A 817 -38.09 20.45 -14.32
CA LEU A 817 -38.69 19.79 -15.49
C LEU A 817 -40.13 20.30 -15.73
N ARG A 818 -40.93 20.41 -14.69
CA ARG A 818 -42.29 20.93 -14.77
C ARG A 818 -42.34 22.41 -15.23
N ALA A 819 -41.44 23.23 -14.70
CA ALA A 819 -41.31 24.62 -15.12
C ALA A 819 -40.88 24.70 -16.61
N SER A 820 -39.96 23.84 -17.05
CA SER A 820 -39.52 23.76 -18.42
C SER A 820 -40.66 23.35 -19.36
N ALA A 821 -41.54 22.44 -18.96
CA ALA A 821 -42.72 22.05 -19.72
C ALA A 821 -43.66 23.24 -19.98
N VAL A 822 -43.89 24.06 -18.96
CA VAL A 822 -44.75 25.26 -19.07
C VAL A 822 -44.11 26.32 -19.94
N VAL A 823 -42.79 26.59 -19.76
CA VAL A 823 -42.13 27.69 -20.52
C VAL A 823 -41.89 27.29 -21.96
N PHE A 824 -41.57 26.03 -22.24
CA PHE A 824 -41.37 25.54 -23.60
C PHE A 824 -42.69 25.25 -24.33
N ASP A 825 -43.80 25.36 -23.61
CA ASP A 825 -45.15 25.04 -24.15
C ASP A 825 -45.15 23.66 -24.84
N VAL A 826 -44.68 22.63 -24.10
CA VAL A 826 -44.56 21.24 -24.54
C VAL A 826 -45.25 20.36 -23.51
N ASP A 827 -45.84 19.29 -23.97
CA ASP A 827 -46.42 18.28 -23.09
C ASP A 827 -45.41 17.82 -22.00
N SER A 828 -45.86 17.86 -20.77
CA SER A 828 -45.07 17.50 -19.57
C SER A 828 -44.43 16.12 -19.69
N PHE A 829 -45.14 15.14 -20.27
CA PHE A 829 -44.62 13.79 -20.45
C PHE A 829 -43.37 13.78 -21.36
N LYS A 830 -43.38 14.56 -22.45
CA LYS A 830 -42.23 14.65 -23.39
C LYS A 830 -41.01 15.26 -22.70
N ILE A 831 -41.19 16.28 -21.88
CA ILE A 831 -40.09 16.90 -21.09
C ILE A 831 -39.56 15.94 -20.04
N TYR A 832 -40.41 15.19 -19.36
CA TYR A 832 -39.97 14.21 -18.36
C TYR A 832 -39.25 13.04 -19.05
N ALA A 833 -39.75 12.55 -20.18
CA ALA A 833 -39.12 11.46 -20.92
C ALA A 833 -37.74 11.84 -21.50
N ILE A 834 -37.62 13.00 -22.13
CA ILE A 834 -36.34 13.44 -22.73
C ILE A 834 -35.44 14.06 -21.69
N GLY A 835 -35.91 15.03 -20.88
CA GLY A 835 -35.08 15.70 -19.90
C GLY A 835 -34.72 14.80 -18.71
N GLY A 836 -35.67 14.09 -18.16
CA GLY A 836 -35.42 13.09 -17.11
C GLY A 836 -34.66 11.88 -17.65
N GLY A 837 -35.08 11.36 -18.79
CA GLY A 837 -34.46 10.20 -19.43
C GLY A 837 -32.99 10.44 -19.83
N SER A 838 -32.68 11.63 -20.36
CA SER A 838 -31.28 11.99 -20.69
C SER A 838 -30.38 12.03 -19.48
N ILE A 839 -30.85 12.51 -18.35
CA ILE A 839 -30.06 12.53 -17.09
C ILE A 839 -29.88 11.11 -16.56
N VAL A 840 -30.95 10.31 -16.52
CA VAL A 840 -30.86 8.91 -16.09
C VAL A 840 -29.88 8.13 -16.96
N LEU A 841 -29.97 8.32 -18.29
CA LEU A 841 -29.03 7.70 -19.22
C LEU A 841 -27.59 8.15 -18.98
N SER A 842 -27.35 9.45 -18.79
CA SER A 842 -26.03 9.99 -18.53
C SER A 842 -25.46 9.42 -17.22
N LEU A 843 -26.27 9.37 -16.17
CA LEU A 843 -25.85 8.77 -14.88
C LEU A 843 -25.55 7.27 -15.04
N ALA A 844 -26.36 6.53 -15.79
CA ALA A 844 -26.13 5.12 -16.07
C ALA A 844 -24.83 4.88 -16.84
N VAL A 845 -24.53 5.70 -17.86
CA VAL A 845 -23.28 5.63 -18.64
C VAL A 845 -22.07 5.97 -17.75
N ILE A 846 -22.17 7.04 -16.95
CA ILE A 846 -21.11 7.41 -15.99
C ILE A 846 -20.89 6.27 -14.99
N MET A 847 -21.95 5.72 -14.42
CA MET A 847 -21.87 4.64 -13.43
C MET A 847 -21.29 3.36 -14.04
N MET A 848 -21.64 3.05 -15.29
CA MET A 848 -21.06 1.93 -16.04
C MET A 848 -19.56 2.14 -16.30
N TYR A 849 -19.16 3.34 -16.71
CA TYR A 849 -17.74 3.69 -16.91
C TYR A 849 -16.96 3.59 -15.58
N TYR A 850 -17.48 4.16 -14.49
CA TYR A 850 -16.85 4.09 -13.17
C TYR A 850 -16.77 2.66 -12.64
N SER A 851 -17.81 1.85 -12.89
CA SER A 851 -17.78 0.44 -12.50
C SER A 851 -16.71 -0.34 -13.28
N TYR A 852 -16.59 -0.08 -14.58
CA TYR A 852 -15.61 -0.74 -15.45
C TYR A 852 -14.16 -0.30 -15.12
N GLU A 853 -13.90 1.00 -14.97
CA GLU A 853 -12.55 1.54 -14.81
C GLU A 853 -12.06 1.48 -13.37
N TYR A 854 -12.93 1.74 -12.38
CA TYR A 854 -12.57 1.86 -10.97
C TYR A 854 -13.20 0.80 -10.07
N GLY A 855 -14.01 -0.11 -10.60
CA GLY A 855 -14.73 -1.10 -9.79
C GLY A 855 -15.75 -0.49 -8.83
N PHE A 856 -16.29 0.70 -9.15
CA PHE A 856 -17.09 1.53 -8.25
C PHE A 856 -18.21 0.75 -7.54
N VAL A 857 -19.00 -0.04 -8.26
CA VAL A 857 -20.12 -0.79 -7.68
C VAL A 857 -19.62 -1.83 -6.66
N SER A 858 -18.54 -2.55 -6.99
CA SER A 858 -17.96 -3.55 -6.07
C SER A 858 -17.42 -2.91 -4.79
N PHE A 859 -16.68 -1.79 -4.91
CA PHE A 859 -16.14 -1.09 -3.75
C PHE A 859 -17.21 -0.36 -2.94
N PHE A 860 -18.24 0.19 -3.58
CA PHE A 860 -19.37 0.80 -2.86
C PHE A 860 -20.10 -0.23 -2.01
N TYR A 861 -20.38 -1.42 -2.57
CA TYR A 861 -20.98 -2.52 -1.82
C TYR A 861 -20.07 -3.00 -0.69
N TYR A 862 -18.78 -3.10 -0.94
CA TYR A 862 -17.77 -3.43 0.07
C TYR A 862 -17.82 -2.46 1.26
N VAL A 863 -17.82 -1.14 1.01
CA VAL A 863 -17.91 -0.13 2.08
C VAL A 863 -19.21 -0.29 2.85
N GLN A 864 -20.35 -0.49 2.15
CA GLN A 864 -21.64 -0.69 2.80
C GLN A 864 -21.65 -1.90 3.73
N THR A 865 -20.98 -2.99 3.35
CA THR A 865 -20.97 -4.22 4.15
C THR A 865 -19.93 -4.23 5.26
N THR A 866 -18.89 -3.39 5.16
CA THR A 866 -17.76 -3.41 6.11
C THR A 866 -17.71 -2.20 7.04
N SER A 867 -18.32 -1.07 6.68
CA SER A 867 -18.21 0.20 7.43
C SER A 867 -19.53 0.58 8.15
N PHE A 868 -20.67 0.07 7.73
CA PHE A 868 -22.00 0.31 8.27
C PHE A 868 -22.64 -0.99 8.78
#